data_548c0db9eab91def7835479349fcf49d
#
_entry.id   548c0db9eab91def7835479349fcf49d
#
_cell.length_a   1.000
_cell.length_b   1.000
_cell.length_c   1.000
_cell.angle_alpha   90.00
_cell.angle_beta   90.00
_cell.angle_gamma   90.00
#
_symmetry.space_group_name_H-M   'P 1'
#
loop_
_entity.id
_entity.type
_entity.pdbx_description
1 polymer ?
#
loop_
_entity_poly.entity_id
_entity_poly.type
_entity_poly.pdbx_seq_one_letter_code
_entity_poly.pdbx_strand_id
1 'polypeptide(L)'
;MKKFNILIFFLITTIGFSQTKTIKAKFIETDLIIDGNLDESQWALAEESGDFYQFFPTDSLPANQPTTFKILSSEDYIYFGVTAYARDNDFVVSSLKRDFGGTSNDNISIILDTFNDESNGYFFGITPYGVKRDGLISEGGGTRTGFNINWDGKWDADAKILDNYYTVEARIPFNTLKFIEGQTKWRFRPYRWNIQDNEQSTWVRVPQNLLLATLAFMGEIEFEKPLGKSKKKTSFIPYINTSADKDYITDNSNQFFKSGFDSKISVGNSLNLDLTFNPDFSNVEVDDIITNITRFELRLPEKRQFFLDNSDLFENFGNTFNEAKPFFSRRIGLATDKLGNLIQNDINYGLRLSGKLDENWRVGLMNIQTAEDKENEIASNNNSMIAFQRKVGERSNIGAFLVNRETINNPSYLGEEDKYNRVLGFDYNHISSDDVTRGRFYMHKSYQPFDTKGNLSMQGTVTYQPKGWFIIQDFVYVDKDFKADLGFVPRKDFFKWGTGIGKFIYPKTGSFNSHEFRLLTINYWKAQGDKLRTDYMNSLRWEGIFKNESRLEASTLKNYIYLQYPFDPTRTSGSTPLPSKIGYTFNQFSARFTSGNTNLFTYSLGTTFGEFFNGKITSLRSQINYRFQPYTNISLLFDYNKIKLPEPYSSADIFLATARTEITFNKSLFWNTLIQFSNQGDNLGINSRLQWRFSPLSDIYLVYNDNYFTTENITPRYRSINLKVTYWLDL
;
A
#
# COMPACT_ATOMS: atom_id res chain seq x y z
N MET A 1 -6.60 3.06 65.30
CA MET A 1 -6.07 3.99 64.24
C MET A 1 -4.73 3.44 63.76
N LYS A 2 -4.72 2.72 62.66
CA LYS A 2 -3.46 2.23 62.03
C LYS A 2 -3.08 3.21 60.93
N LYS A 3 -1.90 3.81 61.07
CA LYS A 3 -1.33 4.71 60.08
C LYS A 3 -0.83 3.89 58.89
N PHE A 4 -1.38 4.17 57.70
CA PHE A 4 -0.92 3.66 56.43
C PHE A 4 0.18 4.59 55.89
N ASN A 5 1.41 4.15 55.95
CA ASN A 5 2.52 4.89 55.32
C ASN A 5 2.55 4.51 53.82
N ILE A 6 2.16 5.42 52.96
CA ILE A 6 2.35 5.32 51.50
C ILE A 6 3.81 5.69 51.22
N LEU A 7 4.60 4.70 50.84
CA LEU A 7 5.96 4.87 50.36
C LEU A 7 5.89 5.25 48.89
N ILE A 8 6.03 6.53 48.55
CA ILE A 8 6.17 7.03 47.20
C ILE A 8 7.60 6.72 46.72
N PHE A 9 7.73 5.70 45.87
CA PHE A 9 8.98 5.39 45.19
C PHE A 9 9.14 6.39 44.01
N PHE A 10 9.99 7.40 44.24
CA PHE A 10 10.47 8.29 43.17
C PHE A 10 11.43 7.48 42.29
N LEU A 11 10.93 6.97 41.14
CA LEU A 11 11.77 6.40 40.08
C LEU A 11 12.44 7.60 39.37
N ILE A 12 13.68 7.87 39.72
CA ILE A 12 14.54 8.79 38.94
C ILE A 12 14.89 8.04 37.65
N THR A 13 14.11 8.26 36.59
CA THR A 13 14.51 7.87 35.23
C THR A 13 15.62 8.82 34.80
N THR A 14 16.85 8.34 34.77
CA THR A 14 17.93 9.00 34.04
C THR A 14 17.55 9.03 32.58
N ILE A 15 17.05 10.16 32.10
CA ILE A 15 16.88 10.45 30.69
C ILE A 15 18.30 10.53 30.12
N GLY A 16 18.81 9.44 29.58
CA GLY A 16 19.98 9.46 28.75
C GLY A 16 19.64 10.23 27.47
N PHE A 17 20.10 11.46 27.35
CA PHE A 17 20.08 12.18 26.09
C PHE A 17 20.95 11.37 25.10
N SER A 18 20.31 10.55 24.27
CA SER A 18 20.95 10.01 23.09
C SER A 18 21.23 11.20 22.17
N GLN A 19 22.49 11.50 21.92
CA GLN A 19 22.89 12.56 21.01
C GLN A 19 22.37 12.20 19.63
N THR A 20 21.47 13.01 19.06
CA THR A 20 20.94 12.81 17.70
C THR A 20 22.09 12.88 16.71
N LYS A 21 22.28 11.87 15.89
CA LYS A 21 23.28 11.91 14.80
C LYS A 21 22.93 13.03 13.84
N THR A 22 23.89 13.87 13.50
CA THR A 22 23.71 15.03 12.61
C THR A 22 24.77 14.98 11.51
N ILE A 23 24.44 15.41 10.30
CA ILE A 23 25.37 15.61 9.18
C ILE A 23 25.09 16.95 8.52
N LYS A 24 26.14 17.67 8.10
CA LYS A 24 26.01 18.95 7.41
C LYS A 24 25.87 18.76 5.90
N ALA A 25 24.85 19.37 5.31
CA ALA A 25 24.74 19.53 3.86
C ALA A 25 25.51 20.78 3.45
N LYS A 26 26.70 20.58 2.84
CA LYS A 26 27.55 21.66 2.35
C LYS A 26 26.90 22.32 1.15
N PHE A 27 26.83 23.66 1.11
CA PHE A 27 26.29 24.40 0.00
C PHE A 27 27.28 24.49 -1.16
N ILE A 28 26.82 24.26 -2.40
CA ILE A 28 27.56 24.38 -3.64
C ILE A 28 26.85 25.32 -4.62
N GLU A 29 27.60 26.04 -5.45
CA GLU A 29 27.05 26.99 -6.42
C GLU A 29 26.84 26.38 -7.81
N THR A 30 27.52 25.29 -8.11
CA THR A 30 27.48 24.61 -9.42
C THR A 30 26.83 23.25 -9.28
N ASP A 31 25.92 22.92 -10.19
CA ASP A 31 25.27 21.62 -10.23
C ASP A 31 26.26 20.49 -10.61
N LEU A 32 26.03 19.30 -10.05
CA LEU A 32 26.79 18.09 -10.35
C LEU A 32 26.20 17.36 -11.58
N ILE A 33 27.07 16.61 -12.25
CA ILE A 33 26.67 15.65 -13.28
C ILE A 33 26.37 14.32 -12.55
N ILE A 34 25.20 13.82 -12.70
CA ILE A 34 24.75 12.58 -12.01
C ILE A 34 25.11 11.39 -12.91
N ASP A 35 26.25 10.78 -12.70
CA ASP A 35 26.75 9.63 -13.46
C ASP A 35 27.14 8.41 -12.60
N GLY A 36 26.96 8.55 -11.28
CA GLY A 36 27.23 7.53 -10.29
C GLY A 36 28.68 7.49 -9.78
N ASN A 37 29.58 8.36 -10.29
CA ASN A 37 30.90 8.55 -9.72
C ASN A 37 30.85 9.67 -8.67
N LEU A 38 31.74 9.60 -7.67
CA LEU A 38 31.88 10.65 -6.65
C LEU A 38 33.24 11.34 -6.83
N ASP A 39 33.57 11.73 -8.06
CA ASP A 39 34.86 12.29 -8.45
C ASP A 39 34.87 13.80 -8.64
N GLU A 40 33.70 14.46 -8.61
CA GLU A 40 33.66 15.92 -8.62
C GLU A 40 34.28 16.52 -7.36
N SER A 41 35.05 17.60 -7.55
CA SER A 41 35.78 18.26 -6.44
C SER A 41 34.87 18.72 -5.30
N GLN A 42 33.59 18.96 -5.57
CA GLN A 42 32.59 19.34 -4.56
C GLN A 42 32.36 18.25 -3.52
N TRP A 43 32.45 16.95 -3.89
CA TRP A 43 32.34 15.85 -2.96
C TRP A 43 33.46 15.81 -1.91
N ALA A 44 34.61 16.37 -2.25
CA ALA A 44 35.71 16.50 -1.29
C ALA A 44 35.46 17.55 -0.21
N LEU A 45 34.52 18.49 -0.43
CA LEU A 45 34.13 19.52 0.53
C LEU A 45 33.06 19.04 1.52
N ALA A 46 32.38 17.94 1.20
CA ALA A 46 31.28 17.42 2.02
C ALA A 46 31.81 16.63 3.21
N GLU A 47 31.13 16.77 4.35
CA GLU A 47 31.31 15.91 5.50
C GLU A 47 30.93 14.46 5.11
N GLU A 48 31.79 13.50 5.45
CA GLU A 48 31.49 12.08 5.28
C GLU A 48 30.99 11.50 6.60
N SER A 49 29.91 10.75 6.54
CA SER A 49 29.34 10.02 7.67
C SER A 49 29.15 8.55 7.32
N GLY A 50 29.05 7.70 8.35
CA GLY A 50 28.95 6.26 8.22
C GLY A 50 28.46 5.64 9.51
N ASP A 51 29.08 4.54 9.97
CA ASP A 51 28.73 3.81 11.21
C ASP A 51 27.27 3.32 11.18
N PHE A 52 26.95 2.51 10.17
CA PHE A 52 25.66 1.84 10.10
C PHE A 52 25.60 0.70 11.11
N TYR A 53 24.42 0.51 11.67
CA TYR A 53 24.08 -0.58 12.57
C TYR A 53 23.09 -1.52 11.92
N GLN A 54 23.22 -2.80 12.21
CA GLN A 54 22.24 -3.79 11.79
C GLN A 54 20.86 -3.45 12.36
N PHE A 55 19.86 -3.62 11.54
CA PHE A 55 18.46 -3.75 11.92
C PHE A 55 18.04 -5.23 11.87
N PHE A 56 18.60 -5.98 10.94
CA PHE A 56 18.46 -7.42 10.79
C PHE A 56 19.82 -8.01 10.38
N PRO A 57 20.26 -9.16 10.93
CA PRO A 57 19.56 -10.07 11.85
C PRO A 57 19.56 -9.63 13.31
N THR A 58 20.25 -8.58 13.69
CA THR A 58 20.24 -8.02 15.05
C THR A 58 19.95 -6.53 15.02
N ASP A 59 19.61 -5.90 16.16
CA ASP A 59 19.43 -4.44 16.28
C ASP A 59 20.54 -3.79 17.13
N SER A 60 21.67 -4.46 17.32
CA SER A 60 22.70 -4.04 18.27
C SER A 60 24.12 -4.04 17.73
N LEU A 61 24.41 -4.78 16.67
CA LEU A 61 25.74 -4.90 16.10
C LEU A 61 25.99 -3.85 15.01
N PRO A 62 27.25 -3.45 14.74
CA PRO A 62 27.61 -2.73 13.52
C PRO A 62 27.24 -3.53 12.26
N ALA A 63 27.04 -2.85 11.14
CA ALA A 63 26.87 -3.48 9.84
C ALA A 63 28.12 -4.30 9.45
N ASN A 64 27.91 -5.43 8.79
CA ASN A 64 29.01 -6.30 8.34
C ASN A 64 29.87 -5.62 7.26
N GLN A 65 29.21 -4.90 6.36
CA GLN A 65 29.88 -4.16 5.28
C GLN A 65 29.72 -2.67 5.50
N PRO A 66 30.80 -1.87 5.45
CA PRO A 66 30.70 -0.43 5.64
C PRO A 66 29.81 0.24 4.60
N THR A 67 29.17 1.31 5.01
CA THR A 67 28.45 2.23 4.13
C THR A 67 28.74 3.64 4.60
N THR A 68 29.25 4.48 3.70
CA THR A 68 29.49 5.91 3.96
C THR A 68 28.64 6.75 3.03
N PHE A 69 28.36 7.98 3.44
CA PHE A 69 27.59 8.91 2.63
C PHE A 69 27.99 10.37 2.88
N LYS A 70 27.72 11.20 1.90
CA LYS A 70 27.98 12.64 1.87
C LYS A 70 26.73 13.37 1.39
N ILE A 71 26.51 14.60 1.85
CA ILE A 71 25.36 15.42 1.46
C ILE A 71 25.83 16.79 1.02
N LEU A 72 25.36 17.22 -0.14
CA LEU A 72 25.53 18.58 -0.66
C LEU A 72 24.18 19.21 -0.91
N SER A 73 24.13 20.52 -0.95
CA SER A 73 22.93 21.26 -1.35
C SER A 73 23.28 22.42 -2.28
N SER A 74 22.41 22.74 -3.21
CA SER A 74 22.46 23.96 -4.01
C SER A 74 21.20 24.80 -3.79
N GLU A 75 20.94 25.80 -4.60
CA GLU A 75 19.69 26.57 -4.54
C GLU A 75 18.47 25.72 -4.90
N ASP A 76 18.63 24.78 -5.83
CA ASP A 76 17.53 24.00 -6.41
C ASP A 76 17.50 22.54 -5.99
N TYR A 77 18.60 21.99 -5.44
CA TYR A 77 18.75 20.55 -5.24
C TYR A 77 19.38 20.17 -3.90
N ILE A 78 19.03 19.01 -3.42
CA ILE A 78 19.82 18.24 -2.45
C ILE A 78 20.48 17.07 -3.16
N TYR A 79 21.76 16.81 -2.85
CA TYR A 79 22.56 15.74 -3.45
C TYR A 79 23.00 14.74 -2.38
N PHE A 80 23.01 13.46 -2.75
CA PHE A 80 23.46 12.36 -1.92
C PHE A 80 24.52 11.56 -2.67
N GLY A 81 25.73 11.50 -2.13
CA GLY A 81 26.79 10.62 -2.58
C GLY A 81 26.95 9.48 -1.57
N VAL A 82 26.89 8.23 -2.01
CA VAL A 82 26.98 7.05 -1.14
C VAL A 82 28.02 6.09 -1.67
N THR A 83 28.84 5.53 -0.76
CA THR A 83 29.74 4.41 -1.04
C THR A 83 29.32 3.22 -0.18
N ALA A 84 28.94 2.12 -0.81
CA ALA A 84 28.44 0.93 -0.16
C ALA A 84 29.35 -0.27 -0.46
N TYR A 85 30.16 -0.67 0.51
CA TYR A 85 31.07 -1.82 0.38
C TYR A 85 30.29 -3.13 0.37
N ALA A 86 30.80 -4.11 -0.35
CA ALA A 86 30.16 -5.41 -0.54
C ALA A 86 31.21 -6.54 -0.41
N ARG A 87 30.73 -7.75 -0.21
CA ARG A 87 31.59 -8.94 -0.18
C ARG A 87 32.21 -9.23 -1.56
N ASP A 88 31.40 -9.06 -2.60
CA ASP A 88 31.72 -9.27 -4.00
C ASP A 88 30.75 -8.47 -4.90
N ASN A 89 30.89 -8.60 -6.20
CA ASN A 89 30.04 -7.89 -7.18
C ASN A 89 28.78 -8.67 -7.62
N ASP A 90 28.46 -9.78 -6.97
CA ASP A 90 27.24 -10.57 -7.25
C ASP A 90 26.00 -9.94 -6.56
N PHE A 91 25.70 -8.70 -6.92
CA PHE A 91 24.55 -7.98 -6.38
C PHE A 91 23.24 -8.60 -6.79
N VAL A 92 22.32 -8.70 -5.83
CA VAL A 92 20.97 -9.18 -6.06
C VAL A 92 20.09 -8.04 -6.54
N VAL A 93 19.78 -8.02 -7.84
CA VAL A 93 18.85 -7.05 -8.46
C VAL A 93 17.92 -7.77 -9.40
N SER A 94 16.65 -7.82 -9.03
CA SER A 94 15.63 -8.64 -9.72
C SER A 94 15.19 -8.07 -11.07
N SER A 95 15.27 -6.75 -11.26
CA SER A 95 14.73 -6.07 -12.44
C SER A 95 15.36 -4.68 -12.59
N LEU A 96 15.48 -4.19 -13.83
CA LEU A 96 15.85 -2.81 -14.12
C LEU A 96 14.66 -1.85 -14.14
N LYS A 97 13.46 -2.35 -13.83
CA LYS A 97 12.25 -1.53 -13.74
C LYS A 97 12.27 -0.69 -12.47
N ARG A 98 11.83 0.58 -12.60
CA ARG A 98 11.57 1.48 -11.46
C ARG A 98 10.60 0.85 -10.44
N ASP A 99 10.65 1.30 -9.21
CA ASP A 99 9.81 0.88 -8.08
C ASP A 99 9.99 -0.58 -7.67
N PHE A 100 11.25 -0.98 -7.67
CA PHE A 100 11.68 -2.32 -7.24
C PHE A 100 11.29 -2.63 -5.79
N GLY A 101 11.03 -3.90 -5.50
CA GLY A 101 10.81 -4.38 -4.13
C GLY A 101 12.09 -4.28 -3.30
N GLY A 102 12.07 -3.52 -2.20
CA GLY A 102 13.26 -3.31 -1.37
C GLY A 102 13.83 -4.57 -0.77
N THR A 103 12.95 -5.51 -0.38
CA THR A 103 13.34 -6.77 0.28
C THR A 103 13.95 -7.82 -0.65
N SER A 104 13.94 -7.59 -1.95
CA SER A 104 14.42 -8.53 -2.97
C SER A 104 15.54 -7.96 -3.85
N ASN A 105 16.10 -6.81 -3.47
CA ASN A 105 17.16 -6.13 -4.21
C ASN A 105 18.16 -5.50 -3.27
N ASP A 106 19.45 -5.64 -3.57
CA ASP A 106 20.46 -4.80 -2.96
C ASP A 106 20.16 -3.34 -3.26
N ASN A 107 20.13 -2.51 -2.22
CA ASN A 107 19.84 -1.10 -2.41
C ASN A 107 20.25 -0.24 -1.22
N ILE A 108 20.48 1.03 -1.50
CA ILE A 108 20.50 2.13 -0.54
C ILE A 108 19.19 2.86 -0.64
N SER A 109 18.61 3.21 0.49
CA SER A 109 17.39 4.02 0.56
C SER A 109 17.55 5.13 1.58
N ILE A 110 16.92 6.25 1.27
CA ILE A 110 16.99 7.50 2.03
C ILE A 110 15.58 7.86 2.45
N ILE A 111 15.36 8.10 3.73
CA ILE A 111 14.12 8.63 4.28
C ILE A 111 14.33 10.08 4.66
N LEU A 112 13.43 10.96 4.21
CA LEU A 112 13.40 12.39 4.52
C LEU A 112 12.07 12.76 5.16
N ASP A 113 12.11 13.35 6.35
CA ASP A 113 11.01 14.08 6.95
C ASP A 113 11.31 15.57 6.83
N THR A 114 10.76 16.19 5.79
CA THR A 114 11.03 17.57 5.40
C THR A 114 10.25 18.60 6.22
N PHE A 115 9.30 18.16 7.04
CA PHE A 115 8.53 19.00 7.94
C PHE A 115 8.95 18.85 9.39
N ASN A 116 9.84 17.90 9.70
CA ASN A 116 10.29 17.60 11.07
C ASN A 116 9.15 17.24 12.02
N ASP A 117 8.11 16.57 11.53
CA ASP A 117 6.89 16.31 12.28
C ASP A 117 6.66 14.83 12.62
N GLU A 118 7.53 13.93 12.14
CA GLU A 118 7.45 12.48 12.35
C GLU A 118 6.15 11.83 11.88
N SER A 119 5.37 12.54 11.08
CA SER A 119 4.06 12.09 10.61
C SER A 119 4.14 11.56 9.19
N ASN A 120 4.80 12.33 8.30
CA ASN A 120 4.91 12.03 6.89
C ASN A 120 6.34 12.26 6.40
N GLY A 121 6.73 11.49 5.39
CA GLY A 121 8.07 11.61 4.81
C GLY A 121 8.12 11.09 3.39
N TYR A 122 9.25 11.30 2.77
CA TYR A 122 9.61 10.76 1.47
C TYR A 122 10.64 9.66 1.64
N PHE A 123 10.63 8.68 0.75
CA PHE A 123 11.77 7.80 0.62
C PHE A 123 12.21 7.70 -0.83
N PHE A 124 13.52 7.51 -1.02
CA PHE A 124 14.18 7.36 -2.31
C PHE A 124 15.15 6.20 -2.20
N GLY A 125 15.10 5.25 -3.12
CA GLY A 125 15.96 4.08 -3.10
C GLY A 125 16.65 3.86 -4.43
N ILE A 126 17.90 3.38 -4.40
CA ILE A 126 18.72 3.14 -5.58
C ILE A 126 19.42 1.79 -5.44
N THR A 127 19.37 0.97 -6.51
CA THR A 127 20.11 -0.30 -6.61
C THR A 127 21.53 -0.05 -7.14
N PRO A 128 22.46 -1.04 -7.03
CA PRO A 128 23.78 -0.97 -7.66
C PRO A 128 23.77 -0.75 -9.18
N TYR A 129 22.66 -1.03 -9.85
CA TYR A 129 22.45 -0.78 -11.29
C TYR A 129 21.81 0.58 -11.59
N GLY A 130 21.70 1.48 -10.59
CA GLY A 130 21.10 2.80 -10.74
C GLY A 130 19.59 2.76 -10.98
N VAL A 131 18.91 1.67 -10.63
CA VAL A 131 17.45 1.60 -10.70
C VAL A 131 16.86 2.35 -9.52
N LYS A 132 15.89 3.21 -9.80
CA LYS A 132 15.26 4.09 -8.81
C LYS A 132 13.97 3.49 -8.26
N ARG A 133 13.66 3.78 -7.01
CA ARG A 133 12.34 3.69 -6.41
C ARG A 133 12.09 4.88 -5.51
N ASP A 134 10.87 5.28 -5.38
CA ASP A 134 10.48 6.33 -4.45
C ASP A 134 9.07 6.09 -3.91
N GLY A 135 8.65 6.92 -2.99
CA GLY A 135 7.33 6.83 -2.41
C GLY A 135 7.14 7.74 -1.21
N LEU A 136 5.94 7.62 -0.64
CA LEU A 136 5.51 8.40 0.51
C LEU A 136 5.41 7.52 1.75
N ILE A 137 5.78 8.10 2.89
CA ILE A 137 5.58 7.54 4.21
C ILE A 137 4.50 8.38 4.91
N SER A 138 3.49 7.73 5.43
CA SER A 138 2.42 8.32 6.23
C SER A 138 2.25 7.59 7.57
N GLU A 139 1.42 8.13 8.47
CA GLU A 139 1.17 7.55 9.79
C GLU A 139 2.45 7.26 10.59
N GLY A 140 3.48 8.11 10.42
CA GLY A 140 4.78 7.95 11.07
C GLY A 140 5.57 6.72 10.65
N GLY A 141 5.20 6.05 9.54
CA GLY A 141 5.91 4.90 8.99
C GLY A 141 5.84 3.61 9.81
N GLY A 142 5.04 3.55 10.86
CA GLY A 142 4.96 2.40 11.76
C GLY A 142 3.93 1.35 11.35
N THR A 143 3.27 1.51 10.20
CA THR A 143 2.34 0.53 9.63
C THR A 143 2.73 0.22 8.18
N ARG A 144 2.43 -1.01 7.72
CA ARG A 144 2.69 -1.37 6.31
C ARG A 144 1.82 -0.57 5.34
N THR A 145 0.65 -0.16 5.75
CA THR A 145 -0.27 0.66 4.95
C THR A 145 0.18 2.12 4.85
N GLY A 146 1.03 2.58 5.75
CA GLY A 146 1.63 3.90 5.71
C GLY A 146 2.79 4.05 4.71
N PHE A 147 3.10 3.00 3.92
CA PHE A 147 4.19 3.01 2.95
C PHE A 147 3.61 2.88 1.53
N ASN A 148 3.60 3.97 0.77
CA ASN A 148 3.02 4.04 -0.56
C ASN A 148 4.12 4.21 -1.63
N ILE A 149 4.39 3.14 -2.38
CA ILE A 149 5.39 3.08 -3.46
C ILE A 149 4.84 3.46 -4.84
N ASN A 150 3.56 3.78 -4.94
CA ASN A 150 2.96 4.15 -6.23
C ASN A 150 3.11 5.65 -6.52
N TRP A 151 3.72 6.42 -5.60
CA TRP A 151 4.05 7.81 -5.84
C TRP A 151 5.35 7.92 -6.63
N ASP A 152 5.32 8.65 -7.72
CA ASP A 152 6.47 8.93 -8.58
C ASP A 152 6.90 10.39 -8.46
N GLY A 153 8.12 10.63 -7.99
CA GLY A 153 8.78 11.93 -7.99
C GLY A 153 9.69 12.09 -9.21
N LYS A 154 9.98 13.33 -9.57
CA LYS A 154 10.98 13.64 -10.59
C LYS A 154 12.32 13.92 -9.90
N TRP A 155 13.28 13.02 -10.05
CA TRP A 155 14.61 13.13 -9.50
C TRP A 155 15.59 12.29 -10.31
N ASP A 156 16.89 12.57 -10.17
CA ASP A 156 17.95 11.89 -10.93
C ASP A 156 18.84 11.08 -9.98
N ALA A 157 19.26 9.91 -10.42
CA ALA A 157 20.28 9.13 -9.75
C ALA A 157 20.89 8.14 -10.73
N ASP A 158 22.16 7.85 -10.49
CA ASP A 158 22.86 6.74 -11.11
C ASP A 158 23.79 6.04 -10.09
N ALA A 159 24.29 4.88 -10.46
CA ALA A 159 25.18 4.09 -9.62
C ALA A 159 26.24 3.41 -10.49
N LYS A 160 27.42 3.19 -9.90
CA LYS A 160 28.54 2.52 -10.55
C LYS A 160 29.06 1.39 -9.67
N ILE A 161 29.14 0.21 -10.24
CA ILE A 161 29.73 -0.97 -9.62
C ILE A 161 31.24 -0.91 -9.82
N LEU A 162 31.98 -1.03 -8.73
CA LEU A 162 33.43 -1.05 -8.67
C LEU A 162 33.88 -2.36 -8.01
N ASP A 163 35.17 -2.52 -7.73
CA ASP A 163 35.67 -3.74 -7.12
C ASP A 163 35.30 -3.81 -5.63
N ASN A 164 34.35 -4.72 -5.29
CA ASN A 164 33.82 -4.95 -3.94
C ASN A 164 33.08 -3.75 -3.30
N TYR A 165 32.57 -2.83 -4.09
CA TYR A 165 31.67 -1.79 -3.65
C TYR A 165 30.91 -1.19 -4.83
N TYR A 166 29.89 -0.42 -4.53
CA TYR A 166 29.24 0.45 -5.51
C TYR A 166 29.09 1.86 -4.94
N THR A 167 29.11 2.82 -5.85
CA THR A 167 28.79 4.21 -5.54
C THR A 167 27.41 4.55 -6.06
N VAL A 168 26.74 5.45 -5.37
CA VAL A 168 25.48 6.03 -5.77
C VAL A 168 25.59 7.53 -5.74
N GLU A 169 25.13 8.17 -6.80
CA GLU A 169 24.98 9.60 -6.87
C GLU A 169 23.54 9.93 -7.15
N ALA A 170 22.93 10.80 -6.33
CA ALA A 170 21.52 11.16 -6.45
C ALA A 170 21.34 12.67 -6.30
N ARG A 171 20.43 13.22 -7.11
CA ARG A 171 20.02 14.62 -7.09
C ARG A 171 18.51 14.70 -7.00
N ILE A 172 17.99 15.31 -5.91
CA ILE A 172 16.57 15.49 -5.68
C ILE A 172 16.23 16.98 -5.74
N PRO A 173 15.41 17.41 -6.71
CA PRO A 173 15.00 18.80 -6.80
C PRO A 173 14.11 19.20 -5.62
N PHE A 174 14.32 20.38 -5.04
CA PHE A 174 13.48 20.89 -3.96
C PHE A 174 12.01 21.07 -4.35
N ASN A 175 11.71 21.27 -5.64
CA ASN A 175 10.33 21.35 -6.12
C ASN A 175 9.60 20.00 -6.21
N THR A 176 10.31 18.87 -6.11
CA THR A 176 9.74 17.53 -5.95
C THR A 176 9.27 17.29 -4.51
N LEU A 177 9.92 17.94 -3.56
CA LEU A 177 9.64 17.84 -2.14
C LEU A 177 8.73 18.99 -1.68
N LYS A 178 7.99 18.74 -0.59
CA LYS A 178 7.25 19.78 0.12
C LYS A 178 7.92 20.03 1.46
N PHE A 179 8.15 21.30 1.80
CA PHE A 179 8.84 21.72 3.02
C PHE A 179 8.47 23.16 3.40
N ILE A 180 8.91 23.63 4.56
CA ILE A 180 8.69 24.99 5.03
C ILE A 180 9.87 25.85 4.60
N GLU A 181 9.59 27.03 4.01
CA GLU A 181 10.60 28.03 3.64
C GLU A 181 11.37 28.50 4.88
N GLY A 182 12.68 28.68 4.77
CA GLY A 182 13.55 29.15 5.83
C GLY A 182 14.06 28.06 6.79
N GLN A 183 13.65 26.81 6.58
CA GLN A 183 14.20 25.70 7.40
C GLN A 183 15.70 25.54 7.16
N THR A 184 16.42 25.19 8.25
CA THR A 184 17.85 24.87 8.25
C THR A 184 18.12 23.41 8.59
N LYS A 185 17.09 22.65 8.91
CA LYS A 185 17.22 21.24 9.29
C LYS A 185 16.08 20.41 8.73
N TRP A 186 16.40 19.17 8.34
CA TRP A 186 15.46 18.11 8.06
C TRP A 186 15.81 16.86 8.84
N ARG A 187 14.82 16.07 9.19
CA ARG A 187 15.07 14.72 9.73
C ARG A 187 15.41 13.78 8.59
N PHE A 188 16.37 12.91 8.84
CA PHE A 188 16.99 12.10 7.81
C PHE A 188 17.42 10.75 8.36
N ARG A 189 17.24 9.70 7.55
CA ARG A 189 17.80 8.39 7.83
C ARG A 189 18.08 7.61 6.55
N PRO A 190 19.37 7.36 6.20
CA PRO A 190 19.74 6.37 5.21
C PRO A 190 19.67 4.96 5.82
N TYR A 191 19.30 3.99 5.00
CA TYR A 191 19.33 2.57 5.34
C TYR A 191 19.72 1.74 4.12
N ARG A 192 20.24 0.54 4.35
CA ARG A 192 20.70 -0.36 3.31
C ARG A 192 20.06 -1.73 3.45
N TRP A 193 19.67 -2.31 2.33
CA TRP A 193 19.44 -3.73 2.15
C TRP A 193 20.67 -4.34 1.50
N ASN A 194 21.41 -5.16 2.23
CA ASN A 194 22.52 -5.98 1.75
C ASN A 194 22.03 -7.43 1.65
N ILE A 195 21.42 -7.76 0.51
CA ILE A 195 20.79 -9.07 0.30
C ILE A 195 21.86 -10.18 0.22
N GLN A 196 23.06 -9.87 -0.28
CA GLN A 196 24.16 -10.83 -0.30
C GLN A 196 24.44 -11.44 1.06
N ASP A 197 24.39 -10.63 2.13
CA ASP A 197 24.68 -11.02 3.50
C ASP A 197 23.43 -11.26 4.34
N ASN A 198 22.23 -11.20 3.75
CA ASN A 198 20.94 -11.23 4.46
C ASN A 198 20.90 -10.19 5.60
N GLU A 199 21.40 -8.99 5.32
CA GLU A 199 21.50 -7.93 6.30
C GLU A 199 20.68 -6.70 5.89
N GLN A 200 20.05 -6.09 6.88
CA GLN A 200 19.48 -4.75 6.80
C GLN A 200 20.22 -3.87 7.80
N SER A 201 20.69 -2.73 7.37
CA SER A 201 21.43 -1.81 8.23
C SER A 201 20.97 -0.36 8.06
N THR A 202 21.17 0.45 9.08
CA THR A 202 20.69 1.83 9.14
C THR A 202 21.64 2.70 9.94
N TRP A 203 21.76 3.96 9.55
CA TRP A 203 22.64 4.94 10.20
C TRP A 203 22.23 5.25 11.64
N VAL A 204 20.91 5.35 11.90
CA VAL A 204 20.35 5.51 13.25
C VAL A 204 19.70 4.19 13.67
N ARG A 205 20.00 3.71 14.85
CA ARG A 205 19.47 2.44 15.35
C ARG A 205 17.94 2.46 15.45
N VAL A 206 17.31 1.40 14.95
CA VAL A 206 15.87 1.17 15.04
C VAL A 206 15.64 -0.19 15.72
N PRO A 207 14.79 -0.29 16.74
CA PRO A 207 14.45 -1.58 17.36
C PRO A 207 13.79 -2.55 16.38
N GLN A 208 14.19 -3.84 16.38
CA GLN A 208 13.68 -4.87 15.45
C GLN A 208 12.17 -5.14 15.52
N ASN A 209 11.54 -4.80 16.63
CA ASN A 209 10.08 -4.95 16.79
C ASN A 209 9.27 -3.87 16.04
N LEU A 210 9.93 -2.84 15.51
CA LEU A 210 9.32 -1.78 14.71
C LEU A 210 9.59 -1.99 13.22
N LEU A 211 8.90 -1.25 12.38
CA LEU A 211 9.20 -1.22 10.95
C LEU A 211 10.39 -0.30 10.67
N LEU A 212 11.26 -0.70 9.73
CA LEU A 212 12.39 0.12 9.30
C LEU A 212 11.97 1.48 8.74
N ALA A 213 10.74 1.61 8.26
CA ALA A 213 10.18 2.87 7.75
C ALA A 213 9.72 3.86 8.83
N THR A 214 9.73 3.48 10.14
CA THR A 214 9.27 4.38 11.23
C THR A 214 10.04 5.69 11.24
N LEU A 215 9.33 6.81 11.40
CA LEU A 215 9.92 8.15 11.50
C LEU A 215 10.33 8.54 12.94
N ALA A 216 10.15 7.64 13.94
CA ALA A 216 10.53 7.89 15.33
C ALA A 216 12.04 7.96 15.55
N PHE A 217 12.81 7.23 14.76
CA PHE A 217 14.26 7.09 14.96
C PHE A 217 15.00 7.64 13.74
N MET A 218 15.27 8.94 13.73
CA MET A 218 15.95 9.64 12.64
C MET A 218 17.09 10.49 13.19
N GLY A 219 18.11 10.73 12.34
CA GLY A 219 19.10 11.78 12.53
C GLY A 219 18.67 13.07 11.85
N GLU A 220 19.55 14.02 11.72
CA GLU A 220 19.30 15.35 11.15
C GLU A 220 20.30 15.68 10.04
N ILE A 221 19.81 16.35 9.00
CA ILE A 221 20.60 17.12 8.04
C ILE A 221 20.58 18.57 8.52
N GLU A 222 21.75 19.20 8.64
CA GLU A 222 21.87 20.65 8.84
C GLU A 222 22.29 21.30 7.53
N PHE A 223 21.46 22.16 6.97
CA PHE A 223 21.79 22.94 5.79
C PHE A 223 22.66 24.15 6.15
N GLU A 224 23.73 24.36 5.40
CA GLU A 224 24.62 25.49 5.58
C GLU A 224 23.93 26.83 5.34
N LYS A 225 22.94 26.85 4.43
CA LYS A 225 22.08 28.02 4.17
C LYS A 225 20.61 27.64 4.41
N PRO A 226 19.77 28.57 4.95
CA PRO A 226 18.35 28.33 5.04
C PRO A 226 17.76 28.00 3.66
N LEU A 227 16.84 27.04 3.62
CA LEU A 227 16.16 26.62 2.40
C LEU A 227 15.27 27.76 1.88
N GLY A 228 15.51 28.14 0.63
CA GLY A 228 14.77 29.18 -0.05
C GLY A 228 13.36 28.74 -0.48
N LYS A 229 12.71 29.62 -1.21
CA LYS A 229 11.42 29.33 -1.81
C LYS A 229 11.60 28.36 -2.97
N SER A 230 10.91 27.22 -2.92
CA SER A 230 10.90 26.30 -4.05
C SER A 230 10.39 27.03 -5.32
N LYS A 231 11.10 26.89 -6.45
CA LYS A 231 10.60 27.39 -7.72
C LYS A 231 9.24 26.77 -8.02
N LYS A 232 8.21 27.60 -8.24
CA LYS A 232 6.88 27.11 -8.56
C LYS A 232 6.95 26.34 -9.86
N LYS A 233 6.39 25.15 -9.87
CA LYS A 233 6.34 24.31 -11.05
C LYS A 233 4.90 23.95 -11.34
N THR A 234 4.50 24.14 -12.59
CA THR A 234 3.26 23.63 -13.14
C THR A 234 3.62 22.50 -14.08
N SER A 235 3.10 21.31 -13.82
CA SER A 235 3.23 20.20 -14.75
C SER A 235 1.91 20.00 -15.49
N PHE A 236 2.01 19.83 -16.80
CA PHE A 236 0.90 19.51 -17.68
C PHE A 236 1.15 18.15 -18.31
N ILE A 237 0.19 17.22 -18.18
CA ILE A 237 0.36 15.81 -18.54
C ILE A 237 -0.76 15.41 -19.50
N PRO A 238 -0.66 15.79 -20.78
CA PRO A 238 -1.61 15.34 -21.81
C PRO A 238 -1.44 13.85 -22.06
N TYR A 239 -2.54 13.22 -22.43
CA TYR A 239 -2.52 11.86 -22.92
C TYR A 239 -3.44 11.69 -24.14
N ILE A 240 -3.09 10.69 -24.93
CA ILE A 240 -3.94 10.11 -25.96
C ILE A 240 -4.00 8.61 -25.76
N ASN A 241 -5.17 8.02 -25.97
CA ASN A 241 -5.38 6.60 -25.96
C ASN A 241 -6.24 6.21 -27.16
N THR A 242 -5.78 5.21 -27.92
CA THR A 242 -6.57 4.58 -28.98
C THR A 242 -6.63 3.10 -28.72
N SER A 243 -7.80 2.54 -28.89
CA SER A 243 -8.01 1.10 -28.73
C SER A 243 -8.92 0.54 -29.80
N ALA A 244 -8.67 -0.71 -30.13
CA ALA A 244 -9.56 -1.55 -30.94
C ALA A 244 -9.88 -2.80 -30.16
N ASP A 245 -11.16 -3.15 -30.08
CA ASP A 245 -11.62 -4.35 -29.38
C ASP A 245 -12.64 -5.15 -30.18
N LYS A 246 -12.70 -6.43 -29.87
CA LYS A 246 -13.68 -7.38 -30.35
C LYS A 246 -14.26 -8.14 -29.18
N ASP A 247 -15.58 -7.99 -29.01
CA ASP A 247 -16.38 -8.84 -28.14
C ASP A 247 -16.95 -9.99 -28.97
N TYR A 248 -16.54 -11.21 -28.67
CA TYR A 248 -16.97 -12.40 -29.40
C TYR A 248 -18.32 -12.95 -28.90
N ILE A 249 -18.83 -12.48 -27.75
CA ILE A 249 -20.14 -12.87 -27.23
C ILE A 249 -21.24 -12.15 -28.01
N THR A 250 -21.07 -10.83 -28.17
CA THR A 250 -22.01 -9.97 -28.88
C THR A 250 -21.70 -9.80 -30.36
N ASP A 251 -20.56 -10.34 -30.81
CA ASP A 251 -19.98 -10.17 -32.13
C ASP A 251 -19.69 -8.72 -32.54
N ASN A 252 -19.55 -7.83 -31.57
CA ASN A 252 -19.30 -6.40 -31.78
C ASN A 252 -17.80 -6.11 -31.87
N SER A 253 -17.44 -5.18 -32.76
CA SER A 253 -16.09 -4.62 -32.86
C SER A 253 -16.16 -3.12 -32.71
N ASN A 254 -15.34 -2.57 -31.81
CA ASN A 254 -15.31 -1.14 -31.54
C ASN A 254 -13.90 -0.57 -31.71
N GLN A 255 -13.86 0.71 -32.03
CA GLN A 255 -12.64 1.50 -32.01
C GLN A 255 -12.89 2.75 -31.18
N PHE A 256 -11.99 3.04 -30.26
CA PHE A 256 -12.10 4.19 -29.38
C PHE A 256 -10.89 5.08 -29.56
N PHE A 257 -11.16 6.38 -29.47
CA PHE A 257 -10.15 7.40 -29.31
C PHE A 257 -10.53 8.24 -28.09
N LYS A 258 -9.63 8.33 -27.13
CA LYS A 258 -9.81 9.14 -25.93
C LYS A 258 -8.60 10.04 -25.74
N SER A 259 -8.85 11.29 -25.37
CA SER A 259 -7.80 12.24 -25.02
C SER A 259 -8.22 13.06 -23.80
N GLY A 260 -7.26 13.47 -23.03
CA GLY A 260 -7.46 14.27 -21.85
C GLY A 260 -6.12 14.75 -21.30
N PHE A 261 -6.15 15.31 -20.11
CA PHE A 261 -4.93 15.75 -19.45
C PHE A 261 -5.08 15.76 -17.94
N ASP A 262 -3.96 15.62 -17.26
CA ASP A 262 -3.79 15.97 -15.87
C ASP A 262 -2.91 17.21 -15.76
N SER A 263 -3.07 18.00 -14.69
CA SER A 263 -2.19 19.11 -14.37
C SER A 263 -1.89 19.13 -12.89
N LYS A 264 -0.63 19.36 -12.54
CA LYS A 264 -0.17 19.50 -11.15
C LYS A 264 0.39 20.89 -10.97
N ILE A 265 -0.20 21.66 -10.05
CA ILE A 265 0.16 23.07 -9.81
C ILE A 265 0.60 23.17 -8.36
N SER A 266 1.84 23.59 -8.13
CA SER A 266 2.32 23.86 -6.78
C SER A 266 1.73 25.18 -6.25
N VAL A 267 1.02 25.11 -5.12
CA VAL A 267 0.43 26.26 -4.42
C VAL A 267 1.27 26.54 -3.17
N GLY A 268 2.13 27.55 -3.26
CA GLY A 268 3.17 27.75 -2.24
C GLY A 268 4.18 26.60 -2.25
N ASN A 269 4.83 26.37 -1.09
CA ASN A 269 5.83 25.29 -0.94
C ASN A 269 5.23 23.99 -0.39
N SER A 270 3.97 23.99 0.02
CA SER A 270 3.40 22.89 0.84
C SER A 270 2.07 22.33 0.35
N LEU A 271 1.41 22.96 -0.62
CA LEU A 271 0.16 22.49 -1.21
C LEU A 271 0.34 22.10 -2.68
N ASN A 272 -0.48 21.14 -3.13
CA ASN A 272 -0.64 20.75 -4.53
C ASN A 272 -2.11 20.93 -4.94
N LEU A 273 -2.31 21.54 -6.09
CA LEU A 273 -3.58 21.52 -6.80
C LEU A 273 -3.42 20.60 -8.03
N ASP A 274 -4.15 19.49 -8.00
CA ASP A 274 -4.22 18.55 -9.11
C ASP A 274 -5.56 18.76 -9.84
N LEU A 275 -5.48 18.86 -11.15
CA LEU A 275 -6.63 18.96 -12.05
C LEU A 275 -6.59 17.77 -13.00
N THR A 276 -7.76 17.21 -13.30
CA THR A 276 -7.89 16.20 -14.35
C THR A 276 -9.08 16.52 -15.23
N PHE A 277 -8.93 16.29 -16.51
CA PHE A 277 -10.00 16.43 -17.50
C PHE A 277 -10.05 15.20 -18.38
N ASN A 278 -11.23 14.57 -18.43
CA ASN A 278 -11.48 13.33 -19.16
C ASN A 278 -10.40 12.26 -18.91
N PRO A 279 -10.08 11.91 -17.62
CA PRO A 279 -8.97 11.02 -17.32
C PRO A 279 -9.19 9.65 -17.95
N ASP A 280 -8.08 9.05 -18.38
CA ASP A 280 -8.09 7.69 -18.88
C ASP A 280 -7.69 6.70 -17.78
N PHE A 281 -8.67 5.98 -17.30
CA PHE A 281 -8.48 4.85 -16.38
C PHE A 281 -8.51 3.50 -17.11
N SER A 282 -8.21 3.50 -18.42
CA SER A 282 -8.06 2.28 -19.19
C SER A 282 -7.09 1.29 -18.52
N ASN A 283 -7.34 0.00 -18.69
CA ASN A 283 -6.67 -1.10 -18.04
C ASN A 283 -5.20 -1.27 -18.50
N VAL A 284 -4.40 -0.19 -18.42
CA VAL A 284 -2.95 -0.26 -18.65
C VAL A 284 -2.31 -1.17 -17.58
N GLU A 285 -2.87 -1.18 -16.37
CA GLU A 285 -2.52 -2.13 -15.31
C GLU A 285 -3.74 -2.93 -14.88
N VAL A 286 -3.84 -4.16 -15.36
CA VAL A 286 -4.91 -5.10 -15.01
C VAL A 286 -4.73 -5.57 -13.56
N ASP A 287 -5.84 -5.68 -12.83
CA ASP A 287 -5.84 -6.31 -11.50
C ASP A 287 -5.73 -7.82 -11.63
N ASP A 288 -4.98 -8.44 -10.71
CA ASP A 288 -4.87 -9.89 -10.65
C ASP A 288 -6.23 -10.52 -10.28
N ILE A 289 -6.55 -11.63 -10.93
CA ILE A 289 -7.67 -12.48 -10.51
C ILE A 289 -7.29 -13.11 -9.16
N ILE A 290 -8.20 -13.04 -8.21
CA ILE A 290 -8.02 -13.61 -6.85
C ILE A 290 -9.17 -14.57 -6.59
N THR A 291 -8.87 -15.79 -6.17
CA THR A 291 -9.87 -16.75 -5.69
C THR A 291 -10.56 -16.22 -4.43
N ASN A 292 -11.87 -16.01 -4.49
CA ASN A 292 -12.65 -15.57 -3.35
C ASN A 292 -13.61 -16.66 -2.88
N ILE A 293 -13.26 -17.32 -1.78
CA ILE A 293 -14.11 -18.33 -1.08
C ILE A 293 -14.82 -17.73 0.15
N THR A 294 -14.73 -16.39 0.33
CA THR A 294 -15.42 -15.67 1.40
C THR A 294 -16.73 -15.09 0.93
N ARG A 295 -17.58 -14.71 1.87
CA ARG A 295 -18.87 -14.04 1.59
C ARG A 295 -18.74 -12.52 1.40
N PHE A 296 -17.55 -11.97 1.51
CA PHE A 296 -17.30 -10.53 1.48
C PHE A 296 -16.63 -10.09 0.17
N GLU A 297 -16.87 -8.83 -0.19
CA GLU A 297 -16.16 -8.16 -1.27
C GLU A 297 -14.67 -8.02 -0.95
N LEU A 298 -13.81 -8.14 -1.98
CA LEU A 298 -12.37 -7.91 -1.87
C LEU A 298 -12.05 -6.45 -2.17
N ARG A 299 -11.17 -5.86 -1.37
CA ARG A 299 -10.63 -4.51 -1.60
C ARG A 299 -9.38 -4.59 -2.45
N LEU A 300 -9.40 -3.94 -3.61
CA LEU A 300 -8.23 -3.80 -4.49
C LEU A 300 -7.53 -2.45 -4.23
N PRO A 301 -6.19 -2.36 -4.37
CA PRO A 301 -5.46 -1.11 -4.15
C PRO A 301 -5.74 -0.08 -5.24
N GLU A 302 -5.64 1.23 -4.93
CA GLU A 302 -5.68 2.30 -5.92
C GLU A 302 -4.38 2.33 -6.74
N LYS A 303 -4.49 2.51 -8.06
CA LYS A 303 -3.36 2.59 -8.99
C LYS A 303 -3.38 3.87 -9.85
N ARG A 304 -4.47 4.63 -9.81
CA ARG A 304 -4.66 5.82 -10.65
C ARG A 304 -3.90 7.00 -10.06
N GLN A 305 -2.96 7.55 -10.83
CA GLN A 305 -2.01 8.57 -10.40
C GLN A 305 -2.68 9.80 -9.74
N PHE A 306 -3.83 10.23 -10.26
CA PHE A 306 -4.57 11.36 -9.72
C PHE A 306 -4.92 11.20 -8.22
N PHE A 307 -5.12 9.97 -7.74
CA PHE A 307 -5.52 9.71 -6.34
C PHE A 307 -4.34 9.42 -5.40
N LEU A 308 -3.11 9.28 -5.91
CA LEU A 308 -1.99 8.78 -5.11
C LEU A 308 -1.32 9.83 -4.23
N ASP A 309 -1.13 11.06 -4.73
CA ASP A 309 -0.49 12.13 -3.96
C ASP A 309 -1.31 12.47 -2.71
N ASN A 310 -0.70 12.49 -1.52
CA ASN A 310 -1.40 12.72 -0.25
C ASN A 310 -2.69 11.87 -0.07
N SER A 311 -2.71 10.64 -0.61
CA SER A 311 -3.86 9.74 -0.52
C SER A 311 -4.27 9.45 0.93
N ASP A 312 -3.33 9.50 1.86
CA ASP A 312 -3.56 9.33 3.29
C ASP A 312 -4.52 10.37 3.89
N LEU A 313 -4.56 11.60 3.35
CA LEU A 313 -5.53 12.62 3.75
C LEU A 313 -6.98 12.28 3.39
N PHE A 314 -7.19 11.38 2.45
CA PHE A 314 -8.52 11.00 1.97
C PHE A 314 -8.89 9.58 2.38
N GLU A 315 -7.98 8.62 2.28
CA GLU A 315 -8.28 7.19 2.48
C GLU A 315 -7.99 6.65 3.88
N ASN A 316 -7.21 7.37 4.72
CA ASN A 316 -6.84 6.86 6.04
C ASN A 316 -7.88 7.11 7.13
N PHE A 317 -9.05 7.65 6.82
CA PHE A 317 -10.17 7.70 7.74
C PHE A 317 -10.84 6.33 7.89
N GLY A 318 -11.39 6.09 9.07
CA GLY A 318 -12.16 4.89 9.39
C GLY A 318 -11.32 3.67 9.75
N ASN A 319 -11.94 2.51 9.62
CA ASN A 319 -11.46 1.26 10.21
C ASN A 319 -10.05 0.84 9.76
N THR A 320 -9.21 0.46 10.72
CA THR A 320 -7.83 0.01 10.49
C THR A 320 -7.77 -1.28 9.64
N PHE A 321 -8.78 -2.16 9.75
CA PHE A 321 -8.83 -3.46 9.08
C PHE A 321 -9.76 -3.49 7.86
N ASN A 322 -10.10 -2.33 7.29
CA ASN A 322 -10.96 -2.19 6.11
C ASN A 322 -12.39 -2.75 6.27
N GLU A 323 -12.94 -2.73 7.48
CA GLU A 323 -14.32 -3.17 7.74
C GLU A 323 -15.35 -2.06 7.52
N ALA A 324 -14.94 -0.79 7.68
CA ALA A 324 -15.76 0.39 7.42
C ALA A 324 -14.88 1.59 7.06
N LYS A 325 -14.63 1.81 5.78
CA LYS A 325 -13.94 2.99 5.24
C LYS A 325 -14.98 3.96 4.67
N PRO A 326 -14.98 5.24 5.10
CA PRO A 326 -15.94 6.23 4.61
C PRO A 326 -15.66 6.66 3.17
N PHE A 327 -14.40 6.54 2.74
CA PHE A 327 -13.95 6.87 1.40
C PHE A 327 -13.00 5.80 0.86
N PHE A 328 -13.18 5.51 -0.44
CA PHE A 328 -12.38 4.58 -1.22
C PHE A 328 -12.40 5.04 -2.67
N SER A 329 -11.33 5.62 -3.15
CA SER A 329 -11.22 6.28 -4.46
C SER A 329 -11.67 5.41 -5.63
N ARG A 330 -11.47 4.09 -5.58
CA ARG A 330 -11.89 3.16 -6.64
C ARG A 330 -13.41 3.04 -6.82
N ARG A 331 -14.23 3.57 -5.91
CA ARG A 331 -15.69 3.69 -6.14
C ARG A 331 -16.00 4.76 -7.18
N ILE A 332 -15.14 5.76 -7.35
CA ILE A 332 -15.30 6.82 -8.35
C ILE A 332 -14.87 6.29 -9.71
N GLY A 333 -15.74 6.42 -10.71
CA GLY A 333 -15.54 5.88 -12.05
C GLY A 333 -16.04 4.45 -12.23
N LEU A 334 -16.81 3.94 -11.25
CA LEU A 334 -17.56 2.69 -11.33
C LEU A 334 -19.05 2.97 -11.05
N ALA A 335 -19.93 2.27 -11.75
CA ALA A 335 -21.38 2.34 -11.52
C ALA A 335 -22.01 0.96 -11.77
N THR A 336 -23.23 0.79 -11.27
CA THR A 336 -24.04 -0.41 -11.53
C THR A 336 -25.03 -0.07 -12.65
N ASP A 337 -25.05 -0.88 -13.71
CA ASP A 337 -25.99 -0.73 -14.82
C ASP A 337 -27.41 -1.20 -14.45
N LYS A 338 -28.36 -0.99 -15.34
CA LYS A 338 -29.76 -1.42 -15.18
C LYS A 338 -29.96 -2.93 -15.02
N LEU A 339 -28.94 -3.74 -15.32
CA LEU A 339 -28.93 -5.20 -15.18
C LEU A 339 -28.26 -5.65 -13.87
N GLY A 340 -27.73 -4.72 -13.07
CA GLY A 340 -27.01 -5.00 -11.83
C GLY A 340 -25.52 -5.32 -12.02
N ASN A 341 -24.96 -5.14 -13.22
CA ASN A 341 -23.54 -5.35 -13.47
C ASN A 341 -22.71 -4.13 -13.08
N LEU A 342 -21.57 -4.35 -12.48
CA LEU A 342 -20.61 -3.28 -12.21
C LEU A 342 -19.84 -2.95 -13.49
N ILE A 343 -19.99 -1.72 -13.99
CA ILE A 343 -19.34 -1.24 -15.21
C ILE A 343 -18.54 0.04 -14.94
N GLN A 344 -17.64 0.36 -15.85
CA GLN A 344 -16.88 1.61 -15.81
C GLN A 344 -17.81 2.79 -16.15
N ASN A 345 -17.71 3.88 -15.39
CA ASN A 345 -18.39 5.15 -15.66
C ASN A 345 -17.35 6.25 -15.86
N ASP A 346 -17.46 6.99 -16.95
CA ASP A 346 -16.49 8.03 -17.30
C ASP A 346 -16.48 9.19 -16.29
N ILE A 347 -15.30 9.76 -16.10
CA ILE A 347 -15.11 10.99 -15.31
C ILE A 347 -14.91 12.14 -16.27
N ASN A 348 -15.74 13.19 -16.13
CA ASN A 348 -15.64 14.38 -16.97
C ASN A 348 -14.45 15.26 -16.54
N TYR A 349 -14.38 15.56 -15.22
CA TYR A 349 -13.30 16.35 -14.64
C TYR A 349 -13.16 16.05 -13.15
N GLY A 350 -11.99 16.37 -12.63
CA GLY A 350 -11.69 16.33 -11.22
C GLY A 350 -10.75 17.44 -10.80
N LEU A 351 -10.90 17.87 -9.54
CA LEU A 351 -10.05 18.85 -8.88
C LEU A 351 -9.68 18.29 -7.51
N ARG A 352 -8.41 18.42 -7.12
CA ARG A 352 -7.93 18.02 -5.82
C ARG A 352 -6.87 18.98 -5.30
N LEU A 353 -7.11 19.62 -4.14
CA LEU A 353 -6.15 20.42 -3.41
C LEU A 353 -5.74 19.65 -2.16
N SER A 354 -4.46 19.44 -1.94
CA SER A 354 -3.98 18.69 -0.78
C SER A 354 -2.60 19.15 -0.33
N GLY A 355 -2.33 18.98 0.98
CA GLY A 355 -1.03 19.26 1.58
C GLY A 355 -1.13 19.89 2.95
N LYS A 356 -0.08 20.63 3.36
CA LYS A 356 0.01 21.31 4.66
C LYS A 356 -0.31 22.80 4.51
N LEU A 357 -1.06 23.33 5.47
CA LEU A 357 -1.28 24.77 5.63
C LEU A 357 -0.15 25.37 6.48
N ASP A 358 0.26 24.66 7.52
CA ASP A 358 1.34 25.02 8.43
C ASP A 358 1.96 23.74 9.06
N GLU A 359 2.78 23.88 10.09
CA GLU A 359 3.42 22.74 10.78
C GLU A 359 2.43 21.74 11.38
N ASN A 360 1.22 22.20 11.74
CA ASN A 360 0.22 21.41 12.46
C ASN A 360 -0.99 21.03 11.62
N TRP A 361 -1.35 21.79 10.60
CA TRP A 361 -2.56 21.59 9.83
C TRP A 361 -2.31 21.06 8.44
N ARG A 362 -3.08 20.04 8.06
CA ARG A 362 -3.19 19.50 6.69
C ARG A 362 -4.62 19.65 6.20
N VAL A 363 -4.77 19.89 4.92
CA VAL A 363 -6.08 20.02 4.26
C VAL A 363 -6.11 19.17 3.00
N GLY A 364 -7.25 18.55 2.77
CA GLY A 364 -7.60 17.85 1.53
C GLY A 364 -8.98 18.31 1.05
N LEU A 365 -9.05 18.78 -0.18
CA LEU A 365 -10.31 19.10 -0.87
C LEU A 365 -10.31 18.34 -2.18
N MET A 366 -11.43 17.68 -2.51
CA MET A 366 -11.59 16.94 -3.77
C MET A 366 -13.00 17.14 -4.29
N ASN A 367 -13.12 17.31 -5.60
CA ASN A 367 -14.40 17.35 -6.31
C ASN A 367 -14.23 16.67 -7.66
N ILE A 368 -15.07 15.68 -7.96
CA ILE A 368 -15.02 14.86 -9.17
C ILE A 368 -16.41 14.70 -9.72
N GLN A 369 -16.57 15.00 -11.01
CA GLN A 369 -17.82 14.85 -11.75
C GLN A 369 -17.76 13.63 -12.66
N THR A 370 -18.66 12.65 -12.45
CA THR A 370 -18.83 11.51 -13.35
C THR A 370 -19.87 11.81 -14.44
N ALA A 371 -19.75 11.13 -15.56
CA ALA A 371 -20.65 11.28 -16.69
C ALA A 371 -22.03 10.62 -16.42
N GLU A 372 -23.04 11.08 -17.10
CA GLU A 372 -24.32 10.38 -17.26
C GLU A 372 -24.21 9.36 -18.40
N ASP A 373 -24.72 8.15 -18.17
CA ASP A 373 -24.90 7.12 -19.19
C ASP A 373 -26.38 6.70 -19.22
N LYS A 374 -27.10 7.29 -20.16
CA LYS A 374 -28.56 7.07 -20.31
C LYS A 374 -28.92 5.67 -20.78
N GLU A 375 -28.04 5.05 -21.57
CA GLU A 375 -28.26 3.72 -22.11
C GLU A 375 -28.23 2.67 -20.99
N ASN A 376 -27.32 2.83 -20.05
CA ASN A 376 -27.15 1.95 -18.90
C ASN A 376 -27.88 2.43 -17.64
N GLU A 377 -28.68 3.52 -17.74
CA GLU A 377 -29.42 4.15 -16.64
C GLU A 377 -28.51 4.58 -15.48
N ILE A 378 -27.34 5.12 -15.79
CA ILE A 378 -26.38 5.64 -14.81
C ILE A 378 -26.48 7.17 -14.77
N ALA A 379 -26.80 7.69 -13.60
CA ALA A 379 -26.90 9.12 -13.39
C ALA A 379 -25.51 9.77 -13.22
N SER A 380 -25.36 11.02 -13.66
CA SER A 380 -24.19 11.83 -13.38
C SER A 380 -24.10 12.16 -11.90
N ASN A 381 -22.93 11.97 -11.29
CA ASN A 381 -22.72 12.24 -9.87
C ASN A 381 -21.60 13.24 -9.63
N ASN A 382 -21.82 14.17 -8.70
CA ASN A 382 -20.79 14.98 -8.08
C ASN A 382 -20.29 14.30 -6.82
N ASN A 383 -19.01 13.95 -6.83
CA ASN A 383 -18.33 13.25 -5.74
C ASN A 383 -17.33 14.22 -5.11
N SER A 384 -17.53 14.58 -3.84
CA SER A 384 -16.67 15.55 -3.16
C SER A 384 -16.26 15.08 -1.79
N MET A 385 -15.09 15.51 -1.37
CA MET A 385 -14.57 15.28 -0.03
C MET A 385 -13.82 16.51 0.47
N ILE A 386 -14.05 16.83 1.74
CA ILE A 386 -13.29 17.82 2.51
C ILE A 386 -12.68 17.08 3.69
N ALA A 387 -11.39 17.23 3.89
CA ALA A 387 -10.66 16.63 5.00
C ALA A 387 -9.75 17.64 5.66
N PHE A 388 -9.75 17.67 6.98
CA PHE A 388 -8.82 18.44 7.81
C PHE A 388 -8.12 17.50 8.78
N GLN A 389 -6.84 17.68 8.95
CA GLN A 389 -6.06 16.93 9.93
C GLN A 389 -5.17 17.91 10.71
N ARG A 390 -5.20 17.78 12.04
CA ARG A 390 -4.36 18.57 12.93
C ARG A 390 -3.43 17.67 13.74
N LYS A 391 -2.16 17.97 13.74
CA LYS A 391 -1.18 17.35 14.63
C LYS A 391 -1.49 17.71 16.09
N VAL A 392 -1.41 16.73 16.98
CA VAL A 392 -1.64 16.86 18.43
C VAL A 392 -0.52 16.11 19.16
N GLY A 393 0.19 16.81 20.02
CA GLY A 393 1.41 16.28 20.62
C GLY A 393 2.52 16.10 19.59
N GLU A 394 3.41 15.12 19.79
CA GLU A 394 4.58 14.93 18.92
C GLU A 394 4.22 14.23 17.60
N ARG A 395 3.40 13.16 17.64
CA ARG A 395 3.15 12.25 16.50
C ARG A 395 1.67 11.89 16.26
N SER A 396 0.80 12.29 17.18
CA SER A 396 -0.64 12.02 17.10
C SER A 396 -1.36 13.07 16.26
N ASN A 397 -2.56 12.73 15.74
CA ASN A 397 -3.38 13.70 15.01
C ASN A 397 -4.87 13.49 15.25
N ILE A 398 -5.63 14.57 15.06
CA ILE A 398 -7.09 14.57 14.99
C ILE A 398 -7.48 14.93 13.57
N GLY A 399 -8.39 14.18 12.98
CA GLY A 399 -8.95 14.43 11.67
C GLY A 399 -10.46 14.64 11.71
N ALA A 400 -10.97 15.45 10.79
CA ALA A 400 -12.38 15.61 10.51
C ALA A 400 -12.61 15.61 9.01
N PHE A 401 -13.71 15.03 8.55
CA PHE A 401 -14.01 14.98 7.12
C PHE A 401 -15.50 15.02 6.83
N LEU A 402 -15.81 15.43 5.60
CA LEU A 402 -17.12 15.29 4.96
C LEU A 402 -16.91 14.66 3.59
N VAL A 403 -17.54 13.52 3.33
CA VAL A 403 -17.67 12.90 2.01
C VAL A 403 -19.09 13.13 1.52
N ASN A 404 -19.27 13.53 0.26
CA ASN A 404 -20.55 13.76 -0.37
C ASN A 404 -20.58 13.13 -1.78
N ARG A 405 -21.55 12.29 -2.05
CA ARG A 405 -21.98 11.91 -3.39
C ARG A 405 -23.38 12.49 -3.61
N GLU A 406 -23.56 13.21 -4.68
CA GLU A 406 -24.84 13.83 -5.04
C GLU A 406 -25.12 13.64 -6.53
N THR A 407 -26.29 13.12 -6.84
CA THR A 407 -26.72 12.95 -8.23
C THR A 407 -27.15 14.28 -8.82
N ILE A 408 -26.69 14.57 -10.02
CA ILE A 408 -27.03 15.78 -10.77
C ILE A 408 -28.20 15.48 -11.71
N ASN A 409 -29.09 16.48 -11.89
CA ASN A 409 -30.21 16.47 -12.85
C ASN A 409 -31.35 15.45 -12.60
N ASN A 410 -31.35 14.73 -11.49
CA ASN A 410 -32.44 13.81 -11.07
C ASN A 410 -33.17 13.13 -12.25
N PRO A 411 -32.49 12.26 -13.04
CA PRO A 411 -33.13 11.61 -14.18
C PRO A 411 -34.25 10.67 -13.72
N SER A 412 -35.23 10.41 -14.61
CA SER A 412 -36.46 9.68 -14.28
C SER A 412 -36.23 8.23 -13.80
N TYR A 413 -35.10 7.64 -14.12
CA TYR A 413 -34.71 6.28 -13.67
C TYR A 413 -34.04 6.27 -12.30
N LEU A 414 -33.74 7.44 -11.70
CA LEU A 414 -33.09 7.51 -10.41
C LEU A 414 -34.04 7.20 -9.26
N GLY A 415 -33.66 6.24 -8.41
CA GLY A 415 -34.34 5.99 -7.13
C GLY A 415 -34.17 7.13 -6.14
N GLU A 416 -35.17 7.40 -5.29
CA GLU A 416 -35.10 8.42 -4.25
C GLU A 416 -33.90 8.17 -3.30
N GLU A 417 -33.59 6.88 -3.00
CA GLU A 417 -32.46 6.43 -2.15
C GLU A 417 -31.09 6.76 -2.71
N ASP A 418 -30.98 7.05 -4.00
CA ASP A 418 -29.73 7.27 -4.71
C ASP A 418 -29.46 8.75 -5.01
N LYS A 419 -30.33 9.67 -4.55
CA LYS A 419 -30.16 11.10 -4.78
C LYS A 419 -28.88 11.63 -4.15
N TYR A 420 -28.57 11.24 -2.91
CA TYR A 420 -27.33 11.61 -2.25
C TYR A 420 -26.94 10.61 -1.17
N ASN A 421 -25.65 10.59 -0.88
CA ASN A 421 -25.08 9.96 0.31
C ASN A 421 -23.99 10.85 0.88
N ARG A 422 -24.04 11.15 2.18
CA ARG A 422 -23.06 11.97 2.87
C ARG A 422 -22.54 11.24 4.09
N VAL A 423 -21.23 11.32 4.34
CA VAL A 423 -20.61 10.79 5.55
C VAL A 423 -19.79 11.88 6.20
N LEU A 424 -20.12 12.18 7.46
CA LEU A 424 -19.38 13.10 8.31
C LEU A 424 -18.65 12.28 9.39
N GLY A 425 -17.40 12.62 9.70
CA GLY A 425 -16.66 11.89 10.71
C GLY A 425 -15.52 12.62 11.35
N PHE A 426 -15.10 12.06 12.51
CA PHE A 426 -13.94 12.44 13.27
C PHE A 426 -13.11 11.22 13.59
N ASP A 427 -11.78 11.34 13.40
CA ASP A 427 -10.80 10.33 13.72
C ASP A 427 -9.72 10.93 14.65
N TYR A 428 -9.30 10.16 15.65
CA TYR A 428 -8.13 10.43 16.45
C TYR A 428 -7.14 9.29 16.28
N ASN A 429 -5.93 9.61 15.83
CA ASN A 429 -4.84 8.66 15.68
C ASN A 429 -3.78 9.00 16.74
N HIS A 430 -3.57 8.09 17.67
CA HIS A 430 -2.53 8.18 18.69
C HIS A 430 -1.27 7.44 18.25
N ILE A 431 -0.11 8.07 18.40
CA ILE A 431 1.19 7.45 18.20
C ILE A 431 2.11 7.98 19.31
N SER A 432 2.68 7.08 20.13
CA SER A 432 3.67 7.45 21.14
C SER A 432 5.00 7.86 20.47
N SER A 433 5.80 8.67 21.17
CA SER A 433 7.10 9.16 20.66
C SER A 433 8.07 8.02 20.30
N ASP A 434 8.03 6.92 21.04
CA ASP A 434 8.85 5.72 20.83
C ASP A 434 8.24 4.71 19.84
N ASP A 435 7.09 5.02 19.23
CA ASP A 435 6.33 4.18 18.30
C ASP A 435 5.82 2.83 18.89
N VAL A 436 5.85 2.68 20.20
CA VAL A 436 5.45 1.43 20.89
C VAL A 436 3.94 1.32 21.05
N THR A 437 3.26 2.45 21.25
CA THR A 437 1.81 2.51 21.41
C THR A 437 1.16 3.24 20.24
N ARG A 438 0.18 2.58 19.61
CA ARG A 438 -0.64 3.15 18.55
C ARG A 438 -2.11 2.95 18.87
N GLY A 439 -2.92 3.98 18.65
CA GLY A 439 -4.35 3.92 18.84
C GLY A 439 -5.10 4.58 17.72
N ARG A 440 -6.31 4.12 17.41
CA ARG A 440 -7.24 4.78 16.50
C ARG A 440 -8.63 4.77 17.11
N PHE A 441 -9.24 5.93 17.14
CA PHE A 441 -10.60 6.12 17.60
C PHE A 441 -11.33 6.94 16.54
N TYR A 442 -12.47 6.47 16.08
CA TYR A 442 -13.29 7.25 15.16
C TYR A 442 -14.78 7.14 15.46
N MET A 443 -15.51 8.14 15.01
CA MET A 443 -16.97 8.16 14.98
C MET A 443 -17.45 8.81 13.69
N HIS A 444 -18.18 8.06 12.87
CA HIS A 444 -18.72 8.49 11.59
C HIS A 444 -20.22 8.33 11.56
N LYS A 445 -20.92 9.25 10.88
CA LYS A 445 -22.35 9.20 10.67
C LYS A 445 -22.67 9.38 9.19
N SER A 446 -23.51 8.50 8.65
CA SER A 446 -24.02 8.62 7.28
C SER A 446 -25.37 9.30 7.25
N TYR A 447 -25.64 10.03 6.15
CA TYR A 447 -26.88 10.72 5.84
C TYR A 447 -27.31 10.32 4.44
N GLN A 448 -28.61 10.06 4.27
CA GLN A 448 -29.23 9.61 3.01
C GLN A 448 -30.67 10.16 2.93
N PRO A 449 -31.35 10.12 1.78
CA PRO A 449 -32.65 10.77 1.57
C PRO A 449 -33.75 10.37 2.57
N PHE A 450 -33.74 9.14 3.06
CA PHE A 450 -34.66 8.68 4.09
C PHE A 450 -34.04 8.84 5.48
N ASP A 451 -34.84 9.31 6.43
CA ASP A 451 -34.42 9.38 7.83
C ASP A 451 -34.26 7.96 8.38
N THR A 452 -33.04 7.55 8.58
CA THR A 452 -32.65 6.24 9.11
C THR A 452 -32.16 6.37 10.54
N LYS A 453 -32.66 5.49 11.40
CA LYS A 453 -32.13 5.31 12.76
C LYS A 453 -31.08 4.20 12.71
N GLY A 454 -29.84 4.47 13.10
CA GLY A 454 -28.80 3.44 13.10
C GLY A 454 -27.86 3.55 11.91
N ASN A 455 -27.26 4.72 11.76
CA ASN A 455 -26.35 5.10 10.70
C ASN A 455 -24.97 5.53 11.21
N LEU A 456 -24.53 4.94 12.32
CA LEU A 456 -23.23 5.20 12.94
C LEU A 456 -22.23 4.10 12.61
N SER A 457 -20.96 4.49 12.52
CA SER A 457 -19.80 3.60 12.52
C SER A 457 -18.75 4.14 13.49
N MET A 458 -18.23 3.29 14.36
CA MET A 458 -17.26 3.67 15.40
C MET A 458 -16.21 2.60 15.58
N GLN A 459 -15.00 3.01 15.99
CA GLN A 459 -13.92 2.10 16.37
C GLN A 459 -13.13 2.68 17.55
N GLY A 460 -12.63 1.78 18.40
CA GLY A 460 -11.56 2.02 19.34
C GLY A 460 -10.54 0.89 19.23
N THR A 461 -9.35 1.18 18.71
CA THR A 461 -8.25 0.22 18.60
C THR A 461 -7.03 0.75 19.32
N VAL A 462 -6.38 -0.10 20.09
CA VAL A 462 -5.08 0.19 20.71
C VAL A 462 -4.16 -1.00 20.48
N THR A 463 -2.97 -0.72 19.98
CA THR A 463 -1.86 -1.67 19.82
C THR A 463 -0.70 -1.22 20.70
N TYR A 464 -0.16 -2.13 21.50
CA TYR A 464 1.02 -1.92 22.33
C TYR A 464 2.06 -2.97 21.95
N GLN A 465 3.20 -2.52 21.42
CA GLN A 465 4.22 -3.40 20.84
C GLN A 465 5.63 -3.09 21.40
N PRO A 466 5.87 -3.25 22.70
CA PRO A 466 7.22 -3.16 23.26
C PRO A 466 8.09 -4.32 22.77
N LYS A 467 9.41 -4.21 22.93
CA LYS A 467 10.31 -5.28 22.55
C LYS A 467 9.91 -6.60 23.22
N GLY A 468 9.62 -7.61 22.39
CA GLY A 468 9.25 -8.96 22.84
C GLY A 468 7.76 -9.20 23.07
N TRP A 469 6.88 -8.20 22.93
CA TRP A 469 5.44 -8.37 23.08
C TRP A 469 4.64 -7.64 21.99
N PHE A 470 3.46 -8.16 21.70
CA PHE A 470 2.43 -7.53 20.89
C PHE A 470 1.10 -7.71 21.59
N ILE A 471 0.39 -6.63 21.84
CA ILE A 471 -0.95 -6.64 22.45
C ILE A 471 -1.83 -5.73 21.60
N ILE A 472 -3.00 -6.21 21.22
CA ILE A 472 -4.02 -5.42 20.53
C ILE A 472 -5.38 -5.61 21.14
N GLN A 473 -6.11 -4.52 21.30
CA GLN A 473 -7.54 -4.49 21.60
C GLN A 473 -8.23 -3.72 20.48
N ASP A 474 -9.32 -4.27 19.96
CA ASP A 474 -10.06 -3.71 18.84
C ASP A 474 -11.56 -3.85 19.05
N PHE A 475 -12.27 -2.72 19.07
CA PHE A 475 -13.72 -2.63 19.16
C PHE A 475 -14.24 -1.89 17.94
N VAL A 476 -15.15 -2.49 17.18
CA VAL A 476 -15.76 -1.88 16.00
C VAL A 476 -17.28 -2.03 16.10
N TYR A 477 -17.97 -0.95 15.85
CA TYR A 477 -19.44 -0.90 15.77
C TYR A 477 -19.85 -0.31 14.44
N VAL A 478 -20.69 -1.01 13.70
CA VAL A 478 -21.27 -0.53 12.45
C VAL A 478 -22.76 -0.83 12.45
N ASP A 479 -23.57 0.22 12.40
CA ASP A 479 -25.01 0.12 12.34
C ASP A 479 -25.51 -0.54 11.03
N LYS A 480 -26.76 -1.03 11.05
CA LYS A 480 -27.40 -1.68 9.90
C LYS A 480 -27.61 -0.72 8.71
N ASP A 481 -27.91 0.55 9.00
CA ASP A 481 -28.25 1.56 8.01
C ASP A 481 -27.05 2.46 7.65
N PHE A 482 -25.88 2.21 8.23
CA PHE A 482 -24.65 2.94 7.84
C PHE A 482 -24.37 2.68 6.36
N LYS A 483 -24.33 3.74 5.54
CA LYS A 483 -24.13 3.70 4.09
C LYS A 483 -23.02 4.69 3.70
N ALA A 484 -22.01 4.23 2.97
CA ALA A 484 -20.94 5.04 2.42
C ALA A 484 -20.75 4.65 0.95
N ASP A 485 -21.42 5.33 0.03
CA ASP A 485 -21.42 4.99 -1.40
C ASP A 485 -20.02 5.16 -2.02
N LEU A 486 -19.28 6.18 -1.58
CA LEU A 486 -17.89 6.39 -1.96
C LEU A 486 -16.92 5.63 -1.04
N GLY A 487 -17.42 4.75 -0.17
CA GLY A 487 -16.62 4.03 0.81
C GLY A 487 -16.49 2.54 0.52
N PHE A 488 -15.88 1.83 1.47
CA PHE A 488 -15.78 0.38 1.47
C PHE A 488 -16.32 -0.17 2.80
N VAL A 489 -17.52 -0.74 2.77
CA VAL A 489 -18.25 -1.26 3.94
C VAL A 489 -18.78 -2.66 3.59
N PRO A 490 -17.93 -3.69 3.62
CA PRO A 490 -18.33 -5.04 3.18
C PRO A 490 -19.29 -5.73 4.15
N ARG A 491 -19.44 -5.22 5.38
CA ARG A 491 -20.31 -5.75 6.40
C ARG A 491 -20.96 -4.63 7.20
N LYS A 492 -22.25 -4.82 7.55
CA LYS A 492 -23.03 -3.91 8.37
C LYS A 492 -23.73 -4.69 9.50
N ASP A 493 -24.38 -3.97 10.42
CA ASP A 493 -25.11 -4.53 11.56
C ASP A 493 -24.23 -5.45 12.41
N PHE A 494 -23.08 -4.90 12.90
CA PHE A 494 -22.23 -5.67 13.79
C PHE A 494 -21.55 -4.83 14.87
N PHE A 495 -21.31 -5.49 15.99
CA PHE A 495 -20.34 -5.14 17.01
C PHE A 495 -19.23 -6.19 17.01
N LYS A 496 -17.99 -5.76 16.91
CA LYS A 496 -16.80 -6.61 16.96
C LYS A 496 -16.01 -6.33 18.23
N TRP A 497 -15.49 -7.40 18.82
CA TRP A 497 -14.48 -7.33 19.84
C TRP A 497 -13.33 -8.28 19.48
N GLY A 498 -12.14 -7.71 19.29
CA GLY A 498 -10.92 -8.40 18.97
C GLY A 498 -9.85 -8.21 20.05
N THR A 499 -9.20 -9.28 20.45
CA THR A 499 -8.04 -9.28 21.37
C THR A 499 -6.93 -10.12 20.76
N GLY A 500 -5.72 -9.57 20.68
CA GLY A 500 -4.53 -10.29 20.26
C GLY A 500 -3.40 -10.11 21.26
N ILE A 501 -2.70 -11.22 21.57
CA ILE A 501 -1.49 -11.22 22.39
C ILE A 501 -0.43 -12.03 21.65
N GLY A 502 0.75 -11.44 21.49
CA GLY A 502 1.90 -12.08 20.86
C GLY A 502 3.16 -11.97 21.71
N LYS A 503 4.02 -12.98 21.63
CA LYS A 503 5.34 -13.04 22.25
C LYS A 503 6.39 -13.21 21.19
N PHE A 504 7.36 -12.28 21.14
CA PHE A 504 8.56 -12.39 20.31
C PHE A 504 9.72 -12.90 21.15
N ILE A 505 10.46 -13.84 20.60
CA ILE A 505 11.68 -14.40 21.18
C ILE A 505 12.78 -14.25 20.15
N TYR A 506 13.88 -13.62 20.54
CA TYR A 506 15.07 -13.42 19.70
C TYR A 506 16.22 -14.31 20.21
N PRO A 507 16.44 -15.52 19.65
CA PRO A 507 17.51 -16.40 20.07
C PRO A 507 18.88 -15.78 19.77
N LYS A 508 19.82 -15.88 20.72
CA LYS A 508 21.18 -15.40 20.51
C LYS A 508 22.00 -16.35 19.63
N THR A 509 21.66 -17.61 19.60
CA THR A 509 22.36 -18.69 18.88
C THR A 509 21.38 -19.52 18.06
N GLY A 510 21.88 -20.32 17.11
CA GLY A 510 21.07 -21.16 16.24
C GLY A 510 20.71 -20.49 14.92
N SER A 511 19.85 -21.13 14.12
CA SER A 511 19.49 -20.73 12.75
C SER A 511 18.34 -19.72 12.69
N PHE A 512 17.54 -19.63 13.76
CA PHE A 512 16.43 -18.65 13.79
C PHE A 512 16.90 -17.29 14.26
N ASN A 513 16.35 -16.27 13.60
CA ASN A 513 16.45 -14.87 14.03
C ASN A 513 15.40 -14.56 15.09
N SER A 514 14.17 -15.00 14.87
CA SER A 514 13.07 -14.74 15.81
C SER A 514 12.00 -15.83 15.76
N HIS A 515 11.28 -15.96 16.87
CA HIS A 515 10.01 -16.69 16.94
C HIS A 515 8.93 -15.74 17.42
N GLU A 516 7.78 -15.79 16.77
CA GLU A 516 6.55 -15.13 17.22
C GLU A 516 5.48 -16.18 17.54
N PHE A 517 4.92 -16.10 18.73
CA PHE A 517 3.70 -16.84 19.11
C PHE A 517 2.60 -15.83 19.29
N ARG A 518 1.48 -15.98 18.58
CA ARG A 518 0.35 -15.04 18.63
C ARG A 518 -0.96 -15.79 18.86
N LEU A 519 -1.68 -15.36 19.88
CA LEU A 519 -3.08 -15.73 20.12
C LEU A 519 -3.95 -14.57 19.67
N LEU A 520 -4.97 -14.85 18.86
CA LEU A 520 -5.94 -13.86 18.38
C LEU A 520 -7.36 -14.42 18.60
N THR A 521 -8.20 -13.63 19.25
CA THR A 521 -9.62 -13.91 19.45
C THR A 521 -10.42 -12.75 18.90
N ILE A 522 -11.36 -13.02 17.97
CA ILE A 522 -12.25 -12.03 17.40
C ILE A 522 -13.68 -12.56 17.52
N ASN A 523 -14.59 -11.73 17.99
CA ASN A 523 -16.00 -12.04 18.10
C ASN A 523 -16.83 -10.95 17.44
N TYR A 524 -17.93 -11.34 16.79
CA TYR A 524 -18.89 -10.45 16.19
C TYR A 524 -20.30 -10.79 16.69
N TRP A 525 -21.05 -9.75 17.01
CA TRP A 525 -22.47 -9.81 17.34
C TRP A 525 -23.24 -8.87 16.43
N LYS A 526 -24.54 -9.08 16.29
CA LYS A 526 -25.42 -8.05 15.71
C LYS A 526 -25.33 -6.77 16.53
N ALA A 527 -25.25 -5.63 15.86
CA ALA A 527 -25.23 -4.32 16.50
C ALA A 527 -26.57 -4.00 17.18
N GLN A 528 -27.67 -4.44 16.56
CA GLN A 528 -29.03 -4.16 17.00
C GLN A 528 -29.83 -5.46 17.17
N GLY A 529 -30.93 -5.38 17.92
CA GLY A 529 -31.87 -6.49 18.17
C GLY A 529 -31.37 -7.47 19.23
N ASP A 530 -31.42 -8.76 18.94
CA ASP A 530 -31.16 -9.88 19.83
C ASP A 530 -29.70 -10.06 20.24
N LYS A 531 -28.80 -9.22 19.76
CA LYS A 531 -27.33 -9.30 19.98
C LYS A 531 -26.78 -10.72 19.69
N LEU A 532 -27.34 -11.38 18.69
CA LEU A 532 -26.90 -12.68 18.23
C LEU A 532 -25.43 -12.65 17.86
N ARG A 533 -24.65 -13.60 18.39
CA ARG A 533 -23.25 -13.78 17.95
C ARG A 533 -23.23 -14.38 16.55
N THR A 534 -22.71 -13.62 15.60
CA THR A 534 -22.71 -14.01 14.19
C THR A 534 -21.42 -14.69 13.77
N ASP A 535 -20.30 -14.37 14.41
CA ASP A 535 -19.02 -14.98 14.10
C ASP A 535 -18.13 -14.99 15.33
N TYR A 536 -17.24 -15.98 15.41
CA TYR A 536 -16.01 -15.87 16.18
C TYR A 536 -14.86 -16.55 15.45
N MET A 537 -13.66 -16.08 15.74
CA MET A 537 -12.40 -16.64 15.27
C MET A 537 -11.42 -16.71 16.44
N ASN A 538 -10.89 -17.91 16.71
CA ASN A 538 -9.78 -18.09 17.63
C ASN A 538 -8.61 -18.70 16.85
N SER A 539 -7.46 -18.02 16.85
CA SER A 539 -6.27 -18.45 16.13
C SER A 539 -5.06 -18.49 17.04
N LEU A 540 -4.33 -19.58 17.01
CA LEU A 540 -2.99 -19.67 17.56
C LEU A 540 -2.02 -19.79 16.39
N ARG A 541 -1.07 -18.86 16.27
CA ARG A 541 -0.06 -18.81 15.22
C ARG A 541 1.33 -18.84 15.82
N TRP A 542 2.20 -19.61 15.21
CA TRP A 542 3.64 -19.52 15.37
C TRP A 542 4.28 -19.11 14.05
N GLU A 543 5.24 -18.18 14.10
CA GLU A 543 6.10 -17.80 12.99
C GLU A 543 7.56 -17.86 13.44
N GLY A 544 8.38 -18.56 12.67
CA GLY A 544 9.84 -18.58 12.82
C GLY A 544 10.50 -17.91 11.64
N ILE A 545 11.29 -16.87 11.88
CA ILE A 545 12.13 -16.22 10.87
C ILE A 545 13.55 -16.73 11.05
N PHE A 546 14.12 -17.26 9.97
CA PHE A 546 15.51 -17.72 9.94
C PHE A 546 16.48 -16.55 9.67
N LYS A 547 17.76 -16.73 10.00
CA LYS A 547 18.79 -15.72 9.72
C LYS A 547 19.04 -15.47 8.22
N ASN A 548 18.65 -16.39 7.35
CA ASN A 548 18.65 -16.22 5.90
C ASN A 548 17.33 -15.65 5.36
N GLU A 549 16.54 -14.99 6.24
CA GLU A 549 15.21 -14.41 5.96
C GLU A 549 14.13 -15.40 5.52
N SER A 550 14.40 -16.70 5.40
CA SER A 550 13.34 -17.66 5.17
C SER A 550 12.37 -17.72 6.38
N ARG A 551 11.12 -18.09 6.13
CA ARG A 551 10.04 -18.07 7.14
C ARG A 551 9.29 -19.40 7.15
N LEU A 552 8.97 -19.84 8.34
CA LEU A 552 8.07 -20.96 8.57
C LEU A 552 6.93 -20.50 9.47
N GLU A 553 5.71 -20.70 9.01
CA GLU A 553 4.50 -20.35 9.74
C GLU A 553 3.66 -21.61 9.97
N ALA A 554 3.06 -21.72 11.15
CA ALA A 554 2.05 -22.71 11.45
C ALA A 554 0.93 -22.07 12.28
N SER A 555 -0.32 -22.41 11.98
CA SER A 555 -1.45 -21.86 12.72
C SER A 555 -2.60 -22.85 12.82
N THR A 556 -3.33 -22.76 13.93
CA THR A 556 -4.64 -23.39 14.11
C THR A 556 -5.70 -22.31 14.13
N LEU A 557 -6.85 -22.63 13.57
CA LEU A 557 -7.97 -21.71 13.47
C LEU A 557 -9.25 -22.44 13.88
N LYS A 558 -9.98 -21.88 14.84
CA LYS A 558 -11.35 -22.29 15.17
C LYS A 558 -12.29 -21.16 14.81
N ASN A 559 -13.17 -21.42 13.85
CA ASN A 559 -14.17 -20.48 13.37
C ASN A 559 -15.58 -20.90 13.79
N TYR A 560 -16.43 -19.91 13.99
CA TYR A 560 -17.88 -20.01 13.96
C TYR A 560 -18.41 -18.97 13.00
N ILE A 561 -19.30 -19.35 12.10
CA ILE A 561 -19.96 -18.45 11.13
C ILE A 561 -21.45 -18.73 11.16
N TYR A 562 -22.25 -17.71 11.48
CA TYR A 562 -23.70 -17.73 11.32
C TYR A 562 -24.08 -17.08 9.99
N LEU A 563 -24.64 -17.86 9.09
CA LEU A 563 -25.09 -17.37 7.79
C LEU A 563 -26.41 -16.62 7.92
N GLN A 564 -26.40 -15.31 7.72
CA GLN A 564 -27.64 -14.50 7.71
C GLN A 564 -28.44 -14.69 6.41
N TYR A 565 -27.73 -14.95 5.31
CA TYR A 565 -28.25 -15.20 3.96
C TYR A 565 -27.72 -16.52 3.44
N PRO A 566 -28.40 -17.14 2.45
CA PRO A 566 -27.87 -18.32 1.77
C PRO A 566 -26.50 -18.00 1.18
N PHE A 567 -25.57 -18.94 1.26
CA PHE A 567 -24.20 -18.76 0.78
C PHE A 567 -23.62 -20.04 0.17
N ASP A 568 -23.14 -19.95 -1.04
CA ASP A 568 -22.36 -21.03 -1.67
C ASP A 568 -20.86 -20.69 -1.61
N PRO A 569 -20.07 -21.40 -0.79
CA PRO A 569 -18.62 -21.17 -0.69
C PRO A 569 -17.86 -21.66 -1.94
N THR A 570 -18.48 -22.50 -2.78
CA THR A 570 -17.87 -23.01 -4.02
C THR A 570 -18.04 -22.02 -5.17
N ARG A 571 -19.10 -21.17 -5.12
CA ARG A 571 -19.50 -20.26 -6.19
C ARG A 571 -19.66 -20.96 -7.56
N THR A 572 -20.08 -22.21 -7.53
CA THR A 572 -20.32 -23.00 -8.74
C THR A 572 -21.70 -22.65 -9.29
N SER A 573 -21.80 -22.43 -10.60
CA SER A 573 -23.08 -22.16 -11.25
C SER A 573 -24.08 -23.31 -11.05
N GLY A 574 -25.32 -23.01 -10.64
CA GLY A 574 -26.37 -24.01 -10.40
C GLY A 574 -26.21 -24.81 -9.11
N SER A 575 -25.25 -24.50 -8.24
CA SER A 575 -25.09 -25.20 -6.95
C SER A 575 -26.18 -24.82 -5.94
N THR A 576 -26.48 -25.71 -5.01
CA THR A 576 -27.37 -25.45 -3.87
C THR A 576 -26.59 -24.69 -2.78
N PRO A 577 -26.96 -23.45 -2.41
CA PRO A 577 -26.25 -22.71 -1.37
C PRO A 577 -26.55 -23.28 0.02
N LEU A 578 -25.59 -23.12 0.92
CA LEU A 578 -25.80 -23.36 2.35
C LEU A 578 -26.94 -22.47 2.88
N PRO A 579 -27.83 -23.00 3.69
CA PRO A 579 -29.03 -22.27 4.13
C PRO A 579 -28.71 -21.12 5.09
N SER A 580 -29.54 -20.09 5.05
CA SER A 580 -29.53 -18.99 6.01
C SER A 580 -29.96 -19.42 7.40
N LYS A 581 -29.65 -18.60 8.42
CA LYS A 581 -30.03 -18.75 9.84
C LYS A 581 -29.45 -20.01 10.51
N ILE A 582 -28.37 -20.53 10.00
CA ILE A 582 -27.61 -21.66 10.56
C ILE A 582 -26.18 -21.22 10.92
N GLY A 583 -25.68 -21.69 12.07
CA GLY A 583 -24.31 -21.50 12.54
C GLY A 583 -23.45 -22.71 12.26
N TYR A 584 -22.23 -22.48 11.73
CA TYR A 584 -21.25 -23.52 11.44
C TYR A 584 -20.00 -23.30 12.29
N THR A 585 -19.56 -24.32 12.99
CA THR A 585 -18.28 -24.31 13.72
C THR A 585 -17.32 -25.25 13.01
N PHE A 586 -16.11 -24.78 12.75
CA PHE A 586 -15.09 -25.59 12.07
C PHE A 586 -13.67 -25.23 12.48
N ASN A 587 -12.78 -26.23 12.40
CA ASN A 587 -11.38 -26.13 12.77
C ASN A 587 -10.50 -26.35 11.54
N GLN A 588 -9.44 -25.55 11.42
CA GLN A 588 -8.47 -25.63 10.33
C GLN A 588 -7.05 -25.55 10.88
N PHE A 589 -6.14 -26.19 10.18
CA PHE A 589 -4.70 -26.06 10.36
C PHE A 589 -4.08 -25.50 9.07
N SER A 590 -3.14 -24.57 9.23
CA SER A 590 -2.39 -24.03 8.10
C SER A 590 -0.90 -24.04 8.40
N ALA A 591 -0.10 -24.30 7.37
CA ALA A 591 1.34 -24.18 7.41
C ALA A 591 1.83 -23.49 6.13
N ARG A 592 2.89 -22.69 6.23
CA ARG A 592 3.53 -22.03 5.10
C ARG A 592 5.04 -21.95 5.31
N PHE A 593 5.78 -22.24 4.25
CA PHE A 593 7.20 -21.96 4.16
C PHE A 593 7.44 -20.95 3.04
N THR A 594 8.34 -19.98 3.29
CA THR A 594 8.79 -19.01 2.28
C THR A 594 10.32 -18.98 2.33
N SER A 595 10.98 -19.16 1.19
CA SER A 595 12.44 -19.08 1.08
C SER A 595 12.95 -17.65 1.27
N GLY A 596 14.20 -17.50 1.66
CA GLY A 596 14.90 -16.21 1.64
C GLY A 596 15.10 -15.69 0.20
N ASN A 597 15.43 -14.42 0.07
CA ASN A 597 15.50 -13.72 -1.21
C ASN A 597 16.88 -13.68 -1.87
N THR A 598 17.91 -14.23 -1.24
CA THR A 598 19.28 -14.21 -1.76
C THR A 598 19.45 -15.03 -3.05
N ASN A 599 18.79 -16.19 -3.14
CA ASN A 599 18.92 -17.10 -4.27
C ASN A 599 18.13 -16.63 -5.50
N LEU A 600 18.64 -16.98 -6.70
CA LEU A 600 17.93 -16.74 -7.98
C LEU A 600 16.58 -17.45 -8.05
N PHE A 601 16.47 -18.62 -7.44
CA PHE A 601 15.25 -19.39 -7.30
C PHE A 601 14.67 -19.19 -5.91
N THR A 602 13.47 -18.60 -5.84
CA THR A 602 12.73 -18.39 -4.60
C THR A 602 11.35 -19.02 -4.67
N TYR A 603 10.84 -19.50 -3.54
CA TYR A 603 9.56 -20.17 -3.51
C TYR A 603 8.82 -19.98 -2.19
N SER A 604 7.50 -20.09 -2.26
CA SER A 604 6.62 -20.17 -1.11
C SER A 604 5.65 -21.33 -1.30
N LEU A 605 5.48 -22.15 -0.29
CA LEU A 605 4.55 -23.27 -0.26
C LEU A 605 3.67 -23.14 0.98
N GLY A 606 2.36 -23.09 0.79
CA GLY A 606 1.38 -23.02 1.88
C GLY A 606 0.30 -24.08 1.71
N THR A 607 -0.18 -24.63 2.81
CA THR A 607 -1.32 -25.55 2.85
C THR A 607 -2.27 -25.17 3.96
N THR A 608 -3.56 -25.42 3.72
CA THR A 608 -4.62 -25.34 4.74
C THR A 608 -5.50 -26.57 4.61
N PHE A 609 -5.79 -27.23 5.69
CA PHE A 609 -6.69 -28.37 5.70
C PHE A 609 -7.52 -28.40 6.99
N GLY A 610 -8.70 -29.03 6.90
CA GLY A 610 -9.60 -29.18 8.03
C GLY A 610 -11.06 -29.13 7.63
N GLU A 611 -11.88 -28.77 8.61
CA GLU A 611 -13.32 -28.59 8.44
C GLU A 611 -13.61 -27.28 7.72
N PHE A 612 -14.73 -27.18 7.00
CA PHE A 612 -15.16 -25.98 6.31
C PHE A 612 -16.69 -25.97 6.19
N PHE A 613 -17.35 -25.08 6.92
CA PHE A 613 -18.80 -25.13 7.16
C PHE A 613 -19.24 -26.51 7.66
N ASN A 614 -20.06 -27.22 6.88
CA ASN A 614 -20.50 -28.59 7.19
C ASN A 614 -19.69 -29.69 6.49
N GLY A 615 -18.61 -29.33 5.82
CA GLY A 615 -17.75 -30.23 5.06
C GLY A 615 -16.28 -30.06 5.39
N LYS A 616 -15.42 -30.19 4.39
CA LYS A 616 -13.95 -30.13 4.53
C LYS A 616 -13.34 -29.29 3.40
N ILE A 617 -12.18 -28.69 3.71
CA ILE A 617 -11.32 -28.02 2.74
C ILE A 617 -9.91 -28.55 2.80
N THR A 618 -9.28 -28.65 1.63
CA THR A 618 -7.84 -28.79 1.47
C THR A 618 -7.37 -27.77 0.46
N SER A 619 -6.51 -26.85 0.87
CA SER A 619 -5.94 -25.80 0.03
C SER A 619 -4.44 -26.01 -0.11
N LEU A 620 -3.92 -25.77 -1.31
CA LEU A 620 -2.51 -25.71 -1.63
C LEU A 620 -2.24 -24.43 -2.37
N ARG A 621 -1.32 -23.62 -1.87
CA ARG A 621 -0.87 -22.40 -2.54
C ARG A 621 0.64 -22.45 -2.70
N SER A 622 1.13 -22.32 -3.94
CA SER A 622 2.55 -22.24 -4.22
C SER A 622 2.86 -21.02 -5.07
N GLN A 623 3.99 -20.45 -4.83
CA GLN A 623 4.57 -19.39 -5.66
C GLN A 623 6.03 -19.75 -5.90
N ILE A 624 6.45 -19.68 -7.14
CA ILE A 624 7.82 -19.94 -7.59
C ILE A 624 8.27 -18.73 -8.39
N ASN A 625 9.45 -18.21 -8.07
CA ASN A 625 10.04 -17.12 -8.83
C ASN A 625 11.45 -17.54 -9.25
N TYR A 626 11.81 -17.21 -10.47
CA TYR A 626 13.16 -17.38 -10.99
C TYR A 626 13.64 -16.08 -11.64
N ARG A 627 14.85 -15.65 -11.30
CA ARG A 627 15.45 -14.39 -11.77
C ARG A 627 16.63 -14.68 -12.69
N PHE A 628 16.55 -14.15 -13.88
CA PHE A 628 17.70 -13.95 -14.77
C PHE A 628 18.16 -12.50 -14.62
N GLN A 629 18.76 -12.22 -13.48
CA GLN A 629 19.04 -10.84 -13.09
C GLN A 629 20.07 -10.15 -13.98
N PRO A 630 19.91 -8.82 -14.19
CA PRO A 630 18.79 -8.00 -13.76
C PRO A 630 17.66 -7.87 -14.82
N TYR A 631 17.61 -8.74 -15.82
CA TYR A 631 16.80 -8.53 -17.04
C TYR A 631 15.45 -9.21 -17.04
N THR A 632 15.32 -10.38 -16.41
CA THR A 632 14.08 -11.15 -16.50
C THR A 632 13.69 -11.74 -15.14
N ASN A 633 12.42 -11.61 -14.81
CA ASN A 633 11.80 -12.26 -13.65
C ASN A 633 10.58 -13.06 -14.10
N ILE A 634 10.55 -14.35 -13.76
CA ILE A 634 9.45 -15.26 -14.05
C ILE A 634 8.82 -15.68 -12.73
N SER A 635 7.53 -15.48 -12.58
CA SER A 635 6.75 -15.87 -11.42
C SER A 635 5.61 -16.79 -11.82
N LEU A 636 5.50 -17.93 -11.15
CA LEU A 636 4.39 -18.88 -11.28
C LEU A 636 3.67 -18.95 -9.94
N LEU A 637 2.37 -18.69 -9.94
CA LEU A 637 1.50 -18.83 -8.78
C LEU A 637 0.46 -19.89 -9.09
N PHE A 638 0.21 -20.74 -8.12
CA PHE A 638 -0.74 -21.82 -8.16
C PHE A 638 -1.55 -21.81 -6.87
N ASP A 639 -2.88 -21.69 -6.98
CA ASP A 639 -3.81 -21.71 -5.86
C ASP A 639 -4.88 -22.77 -6.15
N TYR A 640 -4.90 -23.82 -5.34
CA TYR A 640 -5.84 -24.94 -5.45
C TYR A 640 -6.63 -25.08 -4.16
N ASN A 641 -7.96 -25.14 -4.27
CA ASN A 641 -8.87 -25.30 -3.16
C ASN A 641 -9.86 -26.43 -3.47
N LYS A 642 -9.71 -27.54 -2.76
CA LYS A 642 -10.64 -28.65 -2.81
C LYS A 642 -11.64 -28.54 -1.66
N ILE A 643 -12.88 -28.21 -2.00
CA ILE A 643 -13.99 -28.08 -1.08
C ILE A 643 -14.90 -29.30 -1.25
N LYS A 644 -15.15 -30.05 -0.18
CA LYS A 644 -16.07 -31.17 -0.13
C LYS A 644 -17.17 -30.87 0.86
N LEU A 645 -18.39 -30.65 0.39
CA LEU A 645 -19.59 -30.50 1.19
C LEU A 645 -20.45 -31.77 1.06
N PRO A 646 -21.26 -32.12 2.08
CA PRO A 646 -22.20 -33.22 1.99
C PRO A 646 -23.39 -32.85 1.07
N GLU A 647 -24.01 -33.82 0.46
CA GLU A 647 -25.24 -33.59 -0.31
C GLU A 647 -26.33 -32.93 0.57
N PRO A 648 -27.18 -32.03 0.00
CA PRO A 648 -27.31 -31.70 -1.42
C PRO A 648 -26.35 -30.59 -1.92
N TYR A 649 -25.35 -30.18 -1.14
CA TYR A 649 -24.46 -29.08 -1.46
C TYR A 649 -23.35 -29.53 -2.40
N SER A 650 -22.92 -28.64 -3.28
CA SER A 650 -21.89 -28.97 -4.28
C SER A 650 -20.49 -29.03 -3.67
N SER A 651 -19.71 -30.00 -4.16
CA SER A 651 -18.26 -30.00 -3.96
C SER A 651 -17.58 -29.31 -5.15
N ALA A 652 -16.43 -28.71 -4.94
CA ALA A 652 -15.68 -28.04 -6.00
C ALA A 652 -14.17 -28.20 -5.83
N ASP A 653 -13.51 -28.36 -6.95
CA ASP A 653 -12.05 -28.22 -7.09
C ASP A 653 -11.78 -26.86 -7.77
N ILE A 654 -11.43 -25.84 -6.98
CA ILE A 654 -11.20 -24.46 -7.46
C ILE A 654 -9.71 -24.29 -7.72
N PHE A 655 -9.37 -23.82 -8.90
CA PHE A 655 -8.02 -23.75 -9.39
C PHE A 655 -7.72 -22.40 -10.05
N LEU A 656 -6.66 -21.74 -9.60
CA LEU A 656 -6.11 -20.53 -10.19
C LEU A 656 -4.62 -20.76 -10.49
N ALA A 657 -4.22 -20.62 -11.74
CA ALA A 657 -2.83 -20.59 -12.17
C ALA A 657 -2.50 -19.24 -12.77
N THR A 658 -1.40 -18.65 -12.34
CA THR A 658 -0.90 -17.38 -12.87
C THR A 658 0.55 -17.53 -13.26
N ALA A 659 0.87 -17.19 -14.51
CA ALA A 659 2.23 -17.03 -14.99
C ALA A 659 2.49 -15.56 -15.30
N ARG A 660 3.53 -15.01 -14.72
CA ARG A 660 3.96 -13.64 -14.97
C ARG A 660 5.41 -13.64 -15.43
N THR A 661 5.68 -12.95 -16.51
CA THR A 661 7.03 -12.72 -17.02
C THR A 661 7.24 -11.21 -17.12
N GLU A 662 8.31 -10.73 -16.51
CA GLU A 662 8.77 -9.36 -16.63
C GLU A 662 10.14 -9.38 -17.31
N ILE A 663 10.26 -8.70 -18.43
CA ILE A 663 11.51 -8.53 -19.17
C ILE A 663 11.85 -7.04 -19.18
N THR A 664 13.04 -6.69 -18.74
CA THR A 664 13.55 -5.33 -18.73
C THR A 664 14.75 -5.25 -19.66
N PHE A 665 14.56 -4.69 -20.84
CA PHE A 665 15.64 -4.56 -21.82
C PHE A 665 16.69 -3.53 -21.36
N ASN A 666 16.22 -2.48 -20.69
CA ASN A 666 17.03 -1.45 -20.05
C ASN A 666 16.16 -0.68 -19.03
N LYS A 667 16.68 0.42 -18.42
CA LYS A 667 15.96 1.26 -17.43
C LYS A 667 14.72 1.98 -18.01
N SER A 668 14.47 1.93 -19.32
CA SER A 668 13.37 2.65 -19.98
C SER A 668 12.42 1.76 -20.80
N LEU A 669 12.81 0.53 -21.17
CA LEU A 669 12.00 -0.36 -22.01
C LEU A 669 11.69 -1.67 -21.27
N PHE A 670 10.41 -1.94 -21.07
CA PHE A 670 9.89 -3.07 -20.28
C PHE A 670 8.83 -3.84 -21.06
N TRP A 671 8.80 -5.15 -20.88
CA TRP A 671 7.76 -6.01 -21.40
C TRP A 671 7.24 -6.91 -20.30
N ASN A 672 5.97 -6.78 -19.96
CA ASN A 672 5.29 -7.58 -18.94
C ASN A 672 4.20 -8.41 -19.59
N THR A 673 4.18 -9.71 -19.31
CA THR A 673 3.10 -10.60 -19.72
C THR A 673 2.53 -11.32 -18.51
N LEU A 674 1.22 -11.29 -18.38
CA LEU A 674 0.43 -11.97 -17.37
C LEU A 674 -0.52 -12.94 -18.06
N ILE A 675 -0.47 -14.21 -17.68
CA ILE A 675 -1.39 -15.24 -18.12
C ILE A 675 -2.05 -15.81 -16.87
N GLN A 676 -3.38 -15.80 -16.83
CA GLN A 676 -4.15 -16.30 -15.68
C GLN A 676 -5.25 -17.24 -16.15
N PHE A 677 -5.27 -18.42 -15.56
CA PHE A 677 -6.34 -19.40 -15.74
C PHE A 677 -7.09 -19.58 -14.43
N SER A 678 -8.42 -19.50 -14.47
CA SER A 678 -9.28 -19.73 -13.30
C SER A 678 -10.52 -20.53 -13.74
N ASN A 679 -10.73 -21.68 -13.14
CA ASN A 679 -11.95 -22.45 -13.36
C ASN A 679 -13.15 -21.98 -12.53
N GLN A 680 -12.96 -21.09 -11.53
CA GLN A 680 -14.07 -20.46 -10.80
C GLN A 680 -14.85 -19.48 -11.68
N GLY A 681 -14.20 -18.87 -12.66
CA GLY A 681 -14.81 -17.96 -13.63
C GLY A 681 -14.76 -18.48 -15.06
N ASP A 682 -14.34 -19.75 -15.27
CA ASP A 682 -14.14 -20.38 -16.58
C ASP A 682 -13.39 -19.46 -17.56
N ASN A 683 -12.31 -18.87 -17.08
CA ASN A 683 -11.59 -17.81 -17.79
C ASN A 683 -10.09 -18.11 -17.92
N LEU A 684 -9.59 -17.94 -19.16
CA LEU A 684 -8.16 -17.78 -19.44
C LEU A 684 -7.94 -16.37 -19.94
N GLY A 685 -7.20 -15.58 -19.17
CA GLY A 685 -6.85 -14.20 -19.50
C GLY A 685 -5.38 -14.05 -19.84
N ILE A 686 -5.08 -13.31 -20.88
CA ILE A 686 -3.73 -12.92 -21.30
C ILE A 686 -3.69 -11.39 -21.33
N ASN A 687 -2.73 -10.80 -20.62
CA ASN A 687 -2.40 -9.39 -20.70
C ASN A 687 -0.92 -9.26 -21.01
N SER A 688 -0.58 -8.61 -22.12
CA SER A 688 0.80 -8.39 -22.53
C SER A 688 1.00 -6.90 -22.80
N ARG A 689 1.95 -6.29 -22.05
CA ARG A 689 2.19 -4.86 -22.06
C ARG A 689 3.66 -4.55 -22.35
N LEU A 690 3.89 -3.85 -23.45
CA LEU A 690 5.17 -3.20 -23.75
C LEU A 690 5.08 -1.74 -23.28
N GLN A 691 6.05 -1.28 -22.49
CA GLN A 691 6.14 0.09 -22.00
C GLN A 691 7.50 0.67 -22.36
N TRP A 692 7.48 1.83 -22.99
CA TRP A 692 8.69 2.59 -23.25
C TRP A 692 8.61 3.97 -22.59
N ARG A 693 9.46 4.17 -21.56
CA ARG A 693 9.64 5.45 -20.85
C ARG A 693 10.69 6.27 -21.61
N PHE A 694 10.26 7.04 -22.61
CA PHE A 694 11.16 7.80 -23.48
C PHE A 694 11.69 9.09 -22.84
N SER A 695 11.03 9.59 -21.76
CA SER A 695 11.45 10.71 -20.93
C SER A 695 10.99 10.46 -19.48
N PRO A 696 11.56 11.10 -18.45
CA PRO A 696 11.08 10.94 -17.09
C PRO A 696 9.57 11.15 -16.97
N LEU A 697 8.86 10.15 -16.42
CA LEU A 697 7.40 10.13 -16.23
C LEU A 697 6.56 10.25 -17.53
N SER A 698 7.20 10.05 -18.69
CA SER A 698 6.54 10.08 -20.01
C SER A 698 6.65 8.72 -20.66
N ASP A 699 5.54 8.10 -20.95
CA ASP A 699 5.46 6.69 -21.33
C ASP A 699 4.63 6.47 -22.59
N ILE A 700 5.06 5.48 -23.39
CA ILE A 700 4.25 4.86 -24.42
C ILE A 700 3.93 3.46 -23.98
N TYR A 701 2.66 3.09 -23.99
CA TYR A 701 2.15 1.76 -23.66
C TYR A 701 1.50 1.14 -24.89
N LEU A 702 1.91 -0.08 -25.21
CA LEU A 702 1.18 -0.96 -26.13
C LEU A 702 0.69 -2.16 -25.31
N VAL A 703 -0.63 -2.31 -25.20
CA VAL A 703 -1.26 -3.35 -24.35
C VAL A 703 -2.13 -4.24 -25.22
N TYR A 704 -1.89 -5.54 -25.14
CA TYR A 704 -2.71 -6.57 -25.75
C TYR A 704 -3.42 -7.35 -24.64
N ASN A 705 -4.76 -7.43 -24.72
CA ASN A 705 -5.59 -8.25 -23.86
C ASN A 705 -6.33 -9.30 -24.69
N ASP A 706 -6.38 -10.51 -24.18
CA ASP A 706 -7.14 -11.61 -24.79
C ASP A 706 -7.76 -12.47 -23.68
N ASN A 707 -9.06 -12.71 -23.77
CA ASN A 707 -9.79 -13.50 -22.80
C ASN A 707 -10.56 -14.61 -23.52
N TYR A 708 -10.57 -15.78 -22.92
CA TYR A 708 -11.21 -16.98 -23.43
C TYR A 708 -12.12 -17.61 -22.38
N PHE A 709 -13.23 -18.19 -22.81
CA PHE A 709 -13.95 -19.18 -22.02
C PHE A 709 -13.23 -20.51 -22.05
N THR A 710 -13.28 -21.25 -20.95
CA THR A 710 -12.59 -22.53 -20.76
C THR A 710 -13.52 -23.65 -20.29
N THR A 711 -14.83 -23.57 -20.57
CA THR A 711 -15.83 -24.57 -20.16
C THR A 711 -15.60 -25.92 -20.82
N GLU A 712 -16.03 -26.11 -22.08
CA GLU A 712 -15.84 -27.37 -22.85
C GLU A 712 -14.68 -27.25 -23.84
N ASN A 713 -14.58 -26.09 -24.49
CA ASN A 713 -13.52 -25.74 -25.43
C ASN A 713 -13.00 -24.34 -25.10
N ILE A 714 -11.75 -24.08 -25.46
CA ILE A 714 -11.18 -22.75 -25.37
C ILE A 714 -11.77 -21.90 -26.52
N THR A 715 -12.70 -20.99 -26.18
CA THR A 715 -13.34 -20.11 -27.15
C THR A 715 -13.08 -18.65 -26.81
N PRO A 716 -12.79 -17.78 -27.79
CA PRO A 716 -12.50 -16.38 -27.53
C PRO A 716 -13.73 -15.69 -26.93
N ARG A 717 -13.50 -14.84 -25.94
CA ARG A 717 -14.51 -14.04 -25.26
C ARG A 717 -14.38 -12.55 -25.61
N TYR A 718 -13.17 -12.01 -25.43
CA TYR A 718 -12.88 -10.59 -25.63
C TYR A 718 -11.42 -10.40 -25.97
N ARG A 719 -11.14 -9.56 -26.94
CA ARG A 719 -9.79 -9.19 -27.36
C ARG A 719 -9.66 -7.68 -27.51
N SER A 720 -8.56 -7.08 -27.07
CA SER A 720 -8.28 -5.68 -27.33
C SER A 720 -6.80 -5.40 -27.53
N ILE A 721 -6.53 -4.38 -28.28
CA ILE A 721 -5.22 -3.76 -28.42
C ILE A 721 -5.35 -2.27 -28.10
N ASN A 722 -4.50 -1.76 -27.21
CA ASN A 722 -4.53 -0.37 -26.76
C ASN A 722 -3.16 0.25 -26.95
N LEU A 723 -3.12 1.47 -27.50
CA LEU A 723 -1.93 2.30 -27.57
C LEU A 723 -2.21 3.57 -26.80
N LYS A 724 -1.45 3.78 -25.70
CA LYS A 724 -1.54 4.99 -24.87
C LYS A 724 -0.21 5.71 -24.85
N VAL A 725 -0.25 7.02 -25.01
CA VAL A 725 0.91 7.91 -24.90
C VAL A 725 0.61 8.97 -23.85
N THR A 726 1.51 9.11 -22.89
CA THR A 726 1.47 10.17 -21.88
C THR A 726 2.76 10.97 -21.95
N TYR A 727 2.67 12.29 -21.82
CA TYR A 727 3.83 13.16 -21.85
C TYR A 727 3.80 14.13 -20.68
N TRP A 728 4.87 14.17 -19.89
CA TRP A 728 5.00 15.04 -18.73
C TRP A 728 5.77 16.29 -19.10
N LEU A 729 5.05 17.41 -19.24
CA LEU A 729 5.59 18.74 -19.49
C LEU A 729 5.70 19.50 -18.17
N ASP A 730 6.87 20.04 -17.89
CA ASP A 730 7.08 21.03 -16.82
C ASP A 730 7.14 22.42 -17.44
N LEU A 731 6.28 23.32 -16.94
CA LEU A 731 6.10 24.70 -17.42
C LEU A 731 6.68 25.70 -16.42
#